data_8dad33e481be68a3944928edd92c5eea
#
_entry.id   8dad33e481be68a3944928edd92c5eea
#
_cell.length_a   1.000
_cell.length_b   1.000
_cell.length_c   1.000
_cell.angle_alpha   90.00
_cell.angle_beta   90.00
_cell.angle_gamma   90.00
#
_symmetry.space_group_name_H-M   'P 1'
#
loop_
_entity.id
_entity.type
_entity.pdbx_description
1 polymer ?
#
loop_
_entity_poly.entity_id
_entity_poly.type
_entity_poly.pdbx_seq_one_letter_code
_entity_poly.pdbx_strand_id
1 'polypeptide(L)'
;MDPTVLRIVDKQSLIHVGSLDSFDITEGGKKAAGLILDYLDKPDPEKLSEAIDIYETIIPNENFGGEYTALEWMCKYFLMDEKKKQDIEGIPAVAGFKNMMIKNDHDNLKTYLQYKYHIVEYGDGDNTELKNRMRFLEDYILFNNPDRERWETTKENIERLQLKPGMEIADVGCGPGYYSFKFSDIVGEAGKVYAIETNPRHLEYLDEYVAENSIKNVIVTKSSFEGIGLTKDIKVDIVYICSLYHNVYAAFTDAERDSFVGSIRHALKEGGRLIIVDNDLVTEGELPYHGPYVNKDMIVSQLFYYGFRMVDSFQFTPQRYGLIFEMEEEPQRKERAKADRSKHEVYVNSAGSLIRYRIIGTATSGYTVRGKRCGRLMYEGLMENDKDRLEKAYKAFEELYPKERVGDDYTALMWFITYRLSDEEERVRMTSDKLTKFYADFFCGNDFEKLKTYLLYKFHLELNNDDEQNEAVNYDYTGKDFPVPTLNEWNEFLVFNNPNRGLWEKTDELLAAADVKPGETVADIGCGGGFFTWKFSLAVGEEGYVYATEINEDALHYVQEFRDEFGIKNVKTIEAKMNDASLPEDSLNMIFMCSMYHAVYITDIEFVKDDFIASLKRALKEDGRLVIVDNNITEGDVPSYYGPGISPELVIAQLDYYGFRLEKEVYAIPQRFALVFKKKCS
;
A
#
# COMPACT_ATOMS: atom_id res chain seq x y z
N MET A 1 22.38 -21.83 -4.10
CA MET A 1 20.91 -22.02 -4.10
C MET A 1 20.41 -21.41 -5.40
N ASP A 2 19.47 -22.00 -6.09
CA ASP A 2 18.89 -21.40 -7.30
C ASP A 2 18.15 -20.12 -6.87
N PRO A 3 18.51 -18.92 -7.34
CA PRO A 3 17.88 -17.68 -6.90
C PRO A 3 16.41 -17.55 -7.33
N THR A 4 15.94 -18.48 -8.17
CA THR A 4 14.54 -18.53 -8.60
C THR A 4 13.65 -19.37 -7.67
N VAL A 5 14.19 -20.00 -6.66
CA VAL A 5 13.45 -20.81 -5.67
C VAL A 5 13.61 -20.21 -4.29
N LEU A 6 12.54 -19.67 -3.76
CA LEU A 6 12.45 -19.14 -2.41
C LEU A 6 11.86 -20.20 -1.47
N ARG A 7 12.51 -20.46 -0.36
CA ARG A 7 12.00 -21.37 0.66
C ARG A 7 11.40 -20.58 1.82
N ILE A 8 10.13 -20.79 2.08
CA ILE A 8 9.44 -20.25 3.26
C ILE A 8 9.87 -21.10 4.47
N VAL A 9 10.40 -20.49 5.50
CA VAL A 9 11.00 -21.18 6.64
C VAL A 9 10.16 -21.16 7.90
N ASP A 10 9.17 -20.31 7.98
CA ASP A 10 8.26 -20.16 9.11
C ASP A 10 6.94 -19.47 8.69
N LYS A 11 6.16 -19.03 9.65
CA LYS A 11 4.89 -18.30 9.44
C LYS A 11 5.06 -16.81 9.15
N GLN A 12 6.28 -16.28 9.17
CA GLN A 12 6.51 -14.86 8.93
C GLN A 12 6.14 -14.46 7.51
N SER A 13 5.60 -13.27 7.36
CA SER A 13 5.35 -12.69 6.05
C SER A 13 6.64 -12.22 5.41
N LEU A 14 6.82 -12.50 4.13
CA LEU A 14 8.00 -12.08 3.38
C LEU A 14 7.94 -10.63 2.94
N ILE A 15 6.77 -10.03 2.98
CA ILE A 15 6.51 -8.63 2.73
C ILE A 15 5.63 -8.10 3.84
N HIS A 16 5.98 -6.92 4.29
CA HIS A 16 5.21 -6.14 5.21
C HIS A 16 5.08 -4.73 4.66
N VAL A 17 3.87 -4.26 4.49
CA VAL A 17 3.63 -2.93 3.92
C VAL A 17 3.38 -1.89 5.01
N GLY A 18 3.17 -2.33 6.23
CA GLY A 18 2.79 -1.50 7.36
C GLY A 18 1.39 -0.91 7.21
N SER A 19 0.75 -0.51 8.27
CA SER A 19 -0.26 0.52 8.13
C SER A 19 0.46 1.79 7.72
N LEU A 20 -0.09 2.56 6.80
CA LEU A 20 0.42 3.91 6.49
C LEU A 20 0.39 4.81 7.73
N ASP A 21 -0.33 4.39 8.75
CA ASP A 21 -0.41 4.95 10.10
C ASP A 21 0.62 4.35 11.09
N SER A 22 1.64 3.62 10.61
CA SER A 22 2.72 3.07 11.45
C SER A 22 3.59 4.13 12.13
N PHE A 23 3.25 5.38 11.92
CA PHE A 23 3.66 6.51 12.74
C PHE A 23 2.59 6.81 13.81
N ASP A 24 2.19 5.80 14.55
CA ASP A 24 1.30 5.99 15.68
C ASP A 24 1.89 7.06 16.60
N ILE A 25 1.13 8.14 16.72
CA ILE A 25 1.47 9.23 17.60
C ILE A 25 1.30 8.70 19.02
N THR A 26 2.42 8.41 19.67
CA THR A 26 2.36 7.97 21.06
C THR A 26 1.98 9.14 21.98
N GLU A 27 1.34 8.84 23.09
CA GLU A 27 1.02 9.85 24.11
C GLU A 27 2.29 10.58 24.60
N GLY A 28 3.41 9.85 24.72
CA GLY A 28 4.72 10.43 25.04
C GLY A 28 5.20 11.40 23.96
N GLY A 29 5.12 10.99 22.69
CA GLY A 29 5.50 11.83 21.55
C GLY A 29 4.66 13.11 21.46
N LYS A 30 3.33 12.98 21.65
CA LYS A 30 2.41 14.13 21.67
C LYS A 30 2.71 15.09 22.81
N LYS A 31 2.97 14.55 24.02
CA LYS A 31 3.35 15.38 25.17
C LYS A 31 4.66 16.13 24.93
N ALA A 32 5.69 15.46 24.43
CA ALA A 32 6.97 16.07 24.10
C ALA A 32 6.84 17.16 23.04
N ALA A 33 6.07 16.92 21.97
CA ALA A 33 5.77 17.91 20.94
C ALA A 33 5.10 19.17 21.51
N GLY A 34 4.14 18.99 22.44
CA GLY A 34 3.51 20.11 23.15
C GLY A 34 4.50 20.93 23.97
N LEU A 35 5.43 20.29 24.67
CA LEU A 35 6.49 20.96 25.43
C LEU A 35 7.43 21.79 24.54
N ILE A 36 7.75 21.28 23.35
CA ILE A 36 8.55 22.02 22.37
C ILE A 36 7.79 23.25 21.88
N LEU A 37 6.52 23.11 21.50
CA LEU A 37 5.68 24.25 21.10
C LEU A 37 5.58 25.32 22.17
N ASP A 38 5.34 24.90 23.40
CA ASP A 38 5.32 25.80 24.55
C ASP A 38 6.64 26.59 24.74
N TYR A 39 7.79 25.92 24.53
CA TYR A 39 9.11 26.59 24.53
C TYR A 39 9.25 27.58 23.39
N LEU A 40 8.79 27.22 22.19
CA LEU A 40 8.89 28.12 21.02
C LEU A 40 8.02 29.38 21.18
N ASP A 41 6.92 29.28 21.91
CA ASP A 41 6.06 30.43 22.23
C ASP A 41 6.62 31.26 23.41
N LYS A 42 7.11 30.58 24.43
CA LYS A 42 7.72 31.25 25.63
C LYS A 42 8.90 30.40 26.08
N PRO A 43 10.14 30.87 25.79
CA PRO A 43 11.35 30.15 26.15
C PRO A 43 11.44 29.79 27.64
N ASP A 44 11.46 28.50 27.91
CA ASP A 44 11.64 27.89 29.22
C ASP A 44 12.46 26.59 29.03
N PRO A 45 13.78 26.62 29.40
CA PRO A 45 14.66 25.48 29.23
C PRO A 45 14.21 24.19 29.92
N GLU A 46 13.45 24.29 31.01
CA GLU A 46 12.95 23.11 31.76
C GLU A 46 12.00 22.27 30.88
N LYS A 47 11.20 22.92 30.03
CA LYS A 47 10.30 22.23 29.10
C LYS A 47 11.05 21.38 28.08
N LEU A 48 12.15 21.89 27.53
CA LEU A 48 12.97 21.13 26.61
C LEU A 48 13.70 19.98 27.30
N SER A 49 14.13 20.18 28.55
CA SER A 49 14.72 19.09 29.33
C SER A 49 13.70 17.98 29.59
N GLU A 50 12.46 18.32 29.94
CA GLU A 50 11.36 17.34 30.10
C GLU A 50 11.07 16.61 28.77
N ALA A 51 11.05 17.33 27.65
CA ALA A 51 10.84 16.72 26.32
C ALA A 51 11.99 15.73 25.97
N ILE A 52 13.24 16.07 26.27
CA ILE A 52 14.38 15.18 26.08
C ILE A 52 14.22 13.90 26.93
N ASP A 53 13.89 14.02 28.20
CA ASP A 53 13.69 12.86 29.10
C ASP A 53 12.58 11.91 28.55
N ILE A 54 11.51 12.48 28.00
CA ILE A 54 10.46 11.69 27.32
C ILE A 54 11.03 11.00 26.10
N TYR A 55 11.71 11.70 25.20
CA TYR A 55 12.28 11.08 23.98
C TYR A 55 13.31 10.00 24.33
N GLU A 56 14.20 10.22 25.28
CA GLU A 56 15.17 9.20 25.72
C GLU A 56 14.50 7.93 26.28
N THR A 57 13.26 8.05 26.78
CA THR A 57 12.47 6.92 27.26
C THR A 57 11.76 6.19 26.12
N ILE A 58 11.18 6.92 25.15
CA ILE A 58 10.33 6.28 24.11
C ILE A 58 11.11 5.81 22.89
N ILE A 59 12.20 6.50 22.50
CA ILE A 59 12.99 6.12 21.32
C ILE A 59 13.41 4.63 21.33
N PRO A 60 13.98 4.08 22.41
CA PRO A 60 14.43 2.68 22.39
C PRO A 60 13.29 1.66 22.46
N ASN A 61 12.06 2.08 22.77
CA ASN A 61 10.93 1.18 23.02
C ASN A 61 9.80 1.32 21.99
N GLU A 62 9.71 2.42 21.27
CA GLU A 62 8.56 2.73 20.42
C GLU A 62 8.94 3.14 18.99
N ASN A 63 10.17 3.62 18.76
CA ASN A 63 10.51 4.26 17.49
C ASN A 63 11.96 4.01 17.10
N PHE A 64 12.20 3.15 16.14
CA PHE A 64 13.52 2.93 15.54
C PHE A 64 13.61 3.63 14.19
N GLY A 65 14.52 4.59 14.08
CA GLY A 65 14.74 5.33 12.83
C GLY A 65 13.66 6.37 12.52
N GLY A 66 12.86 6.75 13.49
CA GLY A 66 11.78 7.73 13.33
C GLY A 66 12.17 9.16 13.67
N GLU A 67 11.17 10.04 13.66
CA GLU A 67 11.33 11.48 13.85
C GLU A 67 11.74 11.89 15.28
N TYR A 68 11.51 11.05 16.28
CA TYR A 68 11.78 11.40 17.68
C TYR A 68 13.25 11.75 17.92
N THR A 69 14.17 11.08 17.22
CA THR A 69 15.60 11.40 17.34
C THR A 69 15.93 12.78 16.75
N ALA A 70 15.24 13.22 15.70
CA ALA A 70 15.40 14.56 15.16
C ALA A 70 14.83 15.63 16.11
N LEU A 71 13.69 15.36 16.72
CA LEU A 71 13.06 16.27 17.70
C LEU A 71 13.86 16.34 19.00
N GLU A 72 14.38 15.22 19.48
CA GLU A 72 15.34 15.17 20.59
C GLU A 72 16.59 15.99 20.28
N TRP A 73 17.15 15.83 19.07
CA TRP A 73 18.28 16.62 18.61
C TRP A 73 17.96 18.12 18.59
N MET A 74 16.78 18.52 18.10
CA MET A 74 16.33 19.92 18.12
C MET A 74 16.26 20.48 19.54
N CYS A 75 15.71 19.73 20.49
CA CYS A 75 15.69 20.14 21.90
C CYS A 75 17.10 20.36 22.45
N LYS A 76 18.00 19.41 22.20
CA LYS A 76 19.42 19.51 22.59
C LYS A 76 20.10 20.70 21.92
N TYR A 77 19.84 20.95 20.63
CA TYR A 77 20.36 22.08 19.89
C TYR A 77 19.93 23.42 20.52
N PHE A 78 18.66 23.60 20.87
CA PHE A 78 18.20 24.84 21.51
C PHE A 78 18.88 25.10 22.87
N LEU A 79 19.18 24.03 23.61
CA LEU A 79 19.85 24.13 24.93
C LEU A 79 21.38 24.31 24.85
N MET A 80 22.01 24.14 23.65
CA MET A 80 23.44 24.29 23.47
C MET A 80 23.88 25.75 23.67
N ASP A 81 25.09 25.91 24.18
CA ASP A 81 25.79 27.22 24.14
C ASP A 81 26.17 27.62 22.70
N GLU A 82 26.35 28.91 22.45
CA GLU A 82 26.62 29.47 21.12
C GLU A 82 27.90 28.90 20.47
N LYS A 83 28.89 28.51 21.26
CA LYS A 83 30.12 27.92 20.73
C LYS A 83 29.87 26.55 20.17
N LYS A 84 29.14 25.70 20.92
CA LYS A 84 28.77 24.37 20.46
C LYS A 84 27.87 24.43 19.22
N LYS A 85 26.90 25.37 19.18
CA LYS A 85 26.08 25.60 17.99
C LYS A 85 26.95 25.91 16.77
N GLN A 86 27.87 26.85 16.89
CA GLN A 86 28.80 27.20 15.79
C GLN A 86 29.64 26.00 15.32
N ASP A 87 30.14 25.20 16.27
CA ASP A 87 30.96 24.03 15.94
C ASP A 87 30.17 22.98 15.10
N ILE A 88 28.91 22.68 15.46
CA ILE A 88 28.10 21.72 14.71
C ILE A 88 27.50 22.30 13.44
N GLU A 89 27.21 23.61 13.40
CA GLU A 89 26.72 24.29 12.19
C GLU A 89 27.80 24.41 11.10
N GLY A 90 29.05 24.13 11.44
CA GLY A 90 30.11 23.95 10.46
C GLY A 90 29.93 22.75 9.56
N ILE A 91 29.01 21.81 9.92
CA ILE A 91 28.64 20.65 9.11
C ILE A 91 27.46 21.04 8.19
N PRO A 92 27.62 21.03 6.85
CA PRO A 92 26.61 21.54 5.92
C PRO A 92 25.22 20.90 6.09
N ALA A 93 25.16 19.59 6.32
CA ALA A 93 23.91 18.88 6.53
C ALA A 93 23.18 19.34 7.81
N VAL A 94 23.91 19.57 8.90
CA VAL A 94 23.38 20.12 10.16
C VAL A 94 22.89 21.54 9.98
N ALA A 95 23.67 22.38 9.31
CA ALA A 95 23.28 23.76 8.99
C ALA A 95 22.00 23.77 8.12
N GLY A 96 21.92 22.92 7.11
CA GLY A 96 20.74 22.78 6.25
C GLY A 96 19.50 22.38 7.04
N PHE A 97 19.61 21.33 7.86
CA PHE A 97 18.50 20.86 8.70
C PHE A 97 18.02 21.95 9.67
N LYS A 98 18.95 22.55 10.41
CA LYS A 98 18.65 23.63 11.32
C LYS A 98 17.96 24.79 10.59
N ASN A 99 18.51 25.26 9.47
CA ASN A 99 17.93 26.36 8.73
C ASN A 99 16.51 26.06 8.25
N MET A 100 16.25 24.86 7.76
CA MET A 100 14.91 24.43 7.34
C MET A 100 13.90 24.50 8.50
N MET A 101 14.28 24.02 9.67
CA MET A 101 13.36 23.88 10.81
C MET A 101 13.14 25.18 11.58
N ILE A 102 14.15 26.07 11.68
CA ILE A 102 14.06 27.26 12.51
C ILE A 102 13.96 28.60 11.75
N LYS A 103 14.02 28.58 10.41
CA LYS A 103 13.80 29.77 9.57
C LYS A 103 12.41 30.37 9.83
N ASN A 104 12.23 31.66 9.64
CA ASN A 104 10.93 32.35 9.77
C ASN A 104 10.20 32.09 11.11
N ASP A 105 10.88 32.32 12.21
CA ASP A 105 10.31 32.11 13.56
C ASP A 105 9.84 30.66 13.80
N HIS A 106 10.64 29.71 13.38
CA HIS A 106 10.40 28.27 13.53
C HIS A 106 9.13 27.78 12.81
N ASP A 107 8.70 28.45 11.74
CA ASP A 107 7.42 28.20 11.08
C ASP A 107 7.28 26.73 10.64
N ASN A 108 8.33 26.11 10.05
CA ASN A 108 8.29 24.70 9.66
C ASN A 108 8.20 23.77 10.88
N LEU A 109 8.98 24.02 11.92
CA LEU A 109 8.95 23.20 13.14
C LEU A 109 7.59 23.32 13.85
N LYS A 110 7.07 24.54 13.99
CA LYS A 110 5.75 24.78 14.59
C LYS A 110 4.65 24.07 13.78
N THR A 111 4.66 24.24 12.46
CA THR A 111 3.69 23.58 11.56
C THR A 111 3.76 22.05 11.73
N TYR A 112 4.98 21.50 11.66
CA TYR A 112 5.15 20.04 11.83
C TYR A 112 4.59 19.56 13.16
N LEU A 113 4.99 20.14 14.28
CA LEU A 113 4.54 19.71 15.61
C LEU A 113 3.03 19.86 15.80
N GLN A 114 2.44 20.95 15.31
CA GLN A 114 1.01 21.21 15.45
C GLN A 114 0.15 20.18 14.72
N TYR A 115 0.46 19.89 13.46
CA TYR A 115 -0.37 19.07 12.60
C TYR A 115 -0.02 17.58 12.66
N LYS A 116 1.28 17.22 12.79
CA LYS A 116 1.69 15.82 12.97
C LYS A 116 1.10 15.20 14.23
N TYR A 117 1.14 15.93 15.34
CA TYR A 117 0.69 15.43 16.64
C TYR A 117 -0.75 15.80 16.98
N HIS A 118 -1.55 16.24 16.00
CA HIS A 118 -2.95 16.63 16.21
C HIS A 118 -3.16 17.56 17.40
N ILE A 119 -2.24 18.52 17.60
CA ILE A 119 -2.39 19.60 18.60
C ILE A 119 -3.32 20.68 18.02
N VAL A 120 -3.25 20.87 16.70
CA VAL A 120 -4.16 21.69 15.93
C VAL A 120 -4.79 20.82 14.85
N GLU A 121 -6.10 20.85 14.73
CA GLU A 121 -6.81 20.15 13.65
C GLU A 121 -6.77 20.97 12.35
N TYR A 122 -6.79 20.24 11.22
CA TYR A 122 -6.96 20.90 9.92
C TYR A 122 -8.32 21.59 9.89
N GLY A 123 -8.32 22.89 9.53
CA GLY A 123 -9.54 23.67 9.42
C GLY A 123 -10.45 23.18 8.28
N ASP A 124 -11.70 23.67 8.29
CA ASP A 124 -12.61 23.44 7.16
C ASP A 124 -12.14 24.23 5.93
N GLY A 125 -12.08 23.58 4.77
CA GLY A 125 -11.70 24.18 3.49
C GLY A 125 -10.55 23.46 2.77
N ASP A 126 -10.01 24.10 1.73
CA ASP A 126 -8.88 23.55 0.96
C ASP A 126 -7.58 23.62 1.78
N ASN A 127 -7.14 22.47 2.24
CA ASN A 127 -5.89 22.28 3.00
C ASN A 127 -4.78 21.60 2.16
N THR A 128 -4.96 21.50 0.85
CA THR A 128 -4.06 20.76 -0.05
C THR A 128 -2.61 21.23 0.08
N GLU A 129 -2.39 22.54 0.10
CA GLU A 129 -1.04 23.12 0.23
C GLU A 129 -0.40 22.75 1.58
N LEU A 130 -1.16 22.85 2.67
CA LEU A 130 -0.68 22.52 4.00
C LEU A 130 -0.37 21.02 4.13
N LYS A 131 -1.22 20.15 3.58
CA LYS A 131 -0.98 18.70 3.55
C LYS A 131 0.27 18.34 2.74
N ASN A 132 0.46 18.96 1.57
CA ASN A 132 1.66 18.75 0.76
C ASN A 132 2.91 19.25 1.50
N ARG A 133 2.81 20.36 2.23
CA ARG A 133 3.89 20.85 3.07
C ARG A 133 4.19 19.89 4.21
N MET A 134 3.15 19.33 4.86
CA MET A 134 3.31 18.36 5.93
C MET A 134 4.02 17.09 5.45
N ARG A 135 3.61 16.50 4.33
CA ARG A 135 4.29 15.34 3.73
C ARG A 135 5.77 15.61 3.47
N PHE A 136 6.08 16.79 2.91
CA PHE A 136 7.47 17.19 2.72
C PHE A 136 8.24 17.31 4.04
N LEU A 137 7.65 17.91 5.09
CA LEU A 137 8.28 18.05 6.39
C LEU A 137 8.48 16.70 7.10
N GLU A 138 7.55 15.78 6.97
CA GLU A 138 7.66 14.40 7.49
C GLU A 138 8.87 13.69 6.85
N ASP A 139 8.94 13.67 5.53
CA ASP A 139 10.07 13.09 4.80
C ASP A 139 11.39 13.80 5.16
N TYR A 140 11.36 15.14 5.26
CA TYR A 140 12.56 15.92 5.54
C TYR A 140 13.13 15.65 6.94
N ILE A 141 12.27 15.60 7.97
CA ILE A 141 12.65 15.31 9.35
C ILE A 141 13.22 13.90 9.48
N LEU A 142 12.62 12.93 8.81
CA LEU A 142 13.10 11.56 8.82
C LEU A 142 14.44 11.41 8.10
N PHE A 143 14.49 11.86 6.84
CA PHE A 143 15.58 11.51 5.95
C PHE A 143 16.80 12.43 6.08
N ASN A 144 16.61 13.71 6.44
CA ASN A 144 17.71 14.64 6.68
C ASN A 144 18.06 14.84 8.17
N ASN A 145 17.60 13.94 9.03
CA ASN A 145 17.86 13.92 10.46
C ASN A 145 19.37 13.97 10.77
N PRO A 146 19.87 14.95 11.54
CA PRO A 146 21.28 15.04 11.93
C PRO A 146 21.81 13.81 12.69
N ASP A 147 20.95 13.13 13.44
CA ASP A 147 21.28 11.94 14.22
C ASP A 147 21.02 10.63 13.46
N ARG A 148 20.74 10.68 12.15
CA ARG A 148 20.43 9.49 11.33
C ARG A 148 21.50 8.40 11.42
N GLU A 149 22.76 8.76 11.65
CA GLU A 149 23.85 7.81 11.83
C GLU A 149 23.64 6.83 13.00
N ARG A 150 22.82 7.17 13.99
CA ARG A 150 22.53 6.30 15.14
C ARG A 150 21.86 4.96 14.74
N TRP A 151 21.14 4.94 13.61
CA TRP A 151 20.42 3.73 13.17
C TRP A 151 20.66 3.35 11.72
N GLU A 152 21.04 4.29 10.85
CA GLU A 152 21.23 4.03 9.42
C GLU A 152 22.61 3.41 9.13
N THR A 153 23.60 3.62 10.01
CA THR A 153 24.99 3.21 9.76
C THR A 153 25.50 3.71 8.39
N THR A 154 25.21 5.00 8.09
CA THR A 154 25.45 5.62 6.78
C THR A 154 26.91 5.51 6.36
N LYS A 155 27.83 5.71 7.32
CA LYS A 155 29.27 5.65 7.05
C LYS A 155 29.68 4.27 6.54
N GLU A 156 29.30 3.23 7.24
CA GLU A 156 29.57 1.84 6.89
C GLU A 156 28.90 1.48 5.57
N ASN A 157 27.67 1.93 5.34
CA ASN A 157 26.97 1.75 4.07
C ASN A 157 27.77 2.39 2.93
N ILE A 158 28.19 3.65 3.05
CA ILE A 158 28.97 4.37 2.03
C ILE A 158 30.34 3.70 1.79
N GLU A 159 31.03 3.26 2.83
CA GLU A 159 32.31 2.55 2.69
C GLU A 159 32.16 1.29 1.85
N ARG A 160 31.03 0.56 1.97
CA ARG A 160 30.74 -0.63 1.14
C ARG A 160 30.52 -0.31 -0.34
N LEU A 161 30.10 0.92 -0.66
CA LEU A 161 29.92 1.34 -2.05
C LEU A 161 31.26 1.52 -2.78
N GLN A 162 32.37 1.69 -2.07
CA GLN A 162 33.73 1.88 -2.60
C GLN A 162 33.78 3.05 -3.61
N LEU A 163 33.17 4.16 -3.25
CA LEU A 163 33.14 5.37 -4.08
C LEU A 163 34.55 5.93 -4.27
N LYS A 164 34.80 6.51 -5.45
CA LYS A 164 36.06 7.14 -5.82
C LYS A 164 35.80 8.51 -6.44
N PRO A 165 36.76 9.46 -6.30
CA PRO A 165 36.69 10.72 -7.04
C PRO A 165 36.53 10.47 -8.53
N GLY A 166 35.67 11.26 -9.17
CA GLY A 166 35.38 11.18 -10.61
C GLY A 166 34.28 10.17 -10.99
N MET A 167 33.74 9.37 -10.06
CA MET A 167 32.60 8.50 -10.37
C MET A 167 31.33 9.28 -10.68
N GLU A 168 30.47 8.67 -11.50
CA GLU A 168 29.12 9.12 -11.77
C GLU A 168 28.11 8.19 -11.08
N ILE A 169 27.18 8.76 -10.30
CA ILE A 169 26.23 8.04 -9.46
C ILE A 169 24.82 8.53 -9.76
N ALA A 170 23.88 7.60 -9.89
CA ALA A 170 22.45 7.89 -9.88
C ALA A 170 21.87 7.48 -8.51
N ASP A 171 21.43 8.45 -7.73
CA ASP A 171 20.72 8.27 -6.46
C ASP A 171 19.22 8.34 -6.74
N VAL A 172 18.57 7.17 -6.79
CA VAL A 172 17.18 7.02 -7.26
C VAL A 172 16.22 6.96 -6.08
N GLY A 173 15.25 7.86 -6.06
CA GLY A 173 14.40 8.11 -4.90
C GLY A 173 15.18 8.82 -3.81
N CYS A 174 15.94 9.83 -4.20
CA CYS A 174 16.88 10.51 -3.31
C CYS A 174 16.20 11.31 -2.18
N GLY A 175 14.86 11.49 -2.27
CA GLY A 175 14.13 12.33 -1.33
C GLY A 175 14.73 13.74 -1.22
N PRO A 176 14.91 14.27 -0.03
CA PRO A 176 15.56 15.58 0.18
C PRO A 176 17.10 15.55 0.08
N GLY A 177 17.70 14.52 -0.54
CA GLY A 177 19.10 14.49 -0.97
C GLY A 177 20.14 14.04 0.07
N TYR A 178 19.75 13.37 1.14
CA TYR A 178 20.67 12.97 2.21
C TYR A 178 21.92 12.22 1.70
N TYR A 179 21.74 11.19 0.86
CA TYR A 179 22.85 10.46 0.26
C TYR A 179 23.46 11.21 -0.92
N SER A 180 22.66 11.89 -1.73
CA SER A 180 23.14 12.64 -2.91
C SER A 180 24.24 13.63 -2.55
N PHE A 181 24.08 14.40 -1.47
CA PHE A 181 25.08 15.38 -1.03
C PHE A 181 26.34 14.71 -0.46
N LYS A 182 26.21 13.60 0.27
CA LYS A 182 27.37 12.81 0.75
C LYS A 182 28.17 12.20 -0.40
N PHE A 183 27.46 11.71 -1.42
CA PHE A 183 28.11 11.20 -2.64
C PHE A 183 28.83 12.31 -3.40
N SER A 184 28.21 13.48 -3.49
CA SER A 184 28.80 14.67 -4.13
C SER A 184 30.15 15.04 -3.52
N ASP A 185 30.24 15.04 -2.20
CA ASP A 185 31.48 15.32 -1.47
C ASP A 185 32.58 14.30 -1.79
N ILE A 186 32.23 13.02 -1.91
CA ILE A 186 33.19 11.94 -2.14
C ILE A 186 33.67 11.88 -3.59
N VAL A 187 32.73 12.00 -4.55
CA VAL A 187 33.12 11.94 -5.98
C VAL A 187 33.80 13.23 -6.46
N GLY A 188 33.61 14.33 -5.74
CA GLY A 188 34.24 15.61 -5.99
C GLY A 188 33.85 16.27 -7.32
N GLU A 189 34.49 17.37 -7.68
CA GLU A 189 34.16 18.17 -8.89
C GLU A 189 34.34 17.41 -10.21
N ALA A 190 35.14 16.34 -10.24
CA ALA A 190 35.35 15.52 -11.43
C ALA A 190 34.26 14.45 -11.62
N GLY A 191 33.49 14.15 -10.59
CA GLY A 191 32.37 13.22 -10.62
C GLY A 191 31.03 13.92 -10.80
N LYS A 192 29.96 13.13 -10.83
CA LYS A 192 28.59 13.62 -10.91
C LYS A 192 27.65 12.78 -10.06
N VAL A 193 26.66 13.40 -9.46
CA VAL A 193 25.55 12.75 -8.79
C VAL A 193 24.24 13.20 -9.44
N TYR A 194 23.51 12.27 -9.99
CA TYR A 194 22.16 12.50 -10.47
C TYR A 194 21.21 12.22 -9.29
N ALA A 195 20.69 13.28 -8.69
CA ALA A 195 19.69 13.24 -7.62
C ALA A 195 18.30 13.07 -8.26
N ILE A 196 17.79 11.86 -8.23
CA ILE A 196 16.61 11.44 -9.01
C ILE A 196 15.42 11.29 -8.10
N GLU A 197 14.33 12.03 -8.38
CA GLU A 197 13.14 12.07 -7.53
C GLU A 197 11.86 12.25 -8.38
N THR A 198 10.72 11.83 -7.84
CA THR A 198 9.40 12.03 -8.46
C THR A 198 8.61 13.17 -7.82
N ASN A 199 8.79 13.38 -6.51
CA ASN A 199 8.04 14.37 -5.75
C ASN A 199 8.46 15.81 -6.13
N PRO A 200 7.52 16.64 -6.65
CA PRO A 200 7.86 18.01 -7.07
C PRO A 200 8.44 18.88 -5.95
N ARG A 201 8.03 18.69 -4.71
CA ARG A 201 8.53 19.47 -3.58
C ARG A 201 9.95 19.11 -3.19
N HIS A 202 10.31 17.84 -3.27
CA HIS A 202 11.69 17.41 -3.08
C HIS A 202 12.58 17.97 -4.20
N LEU A 203 12.11 17.93 -5.45
CA LEU A 203 12.85 18.50 -6.59
C LEU A 203 13.08 20.01 -6.41
N GLU A 204 12.05 20.76 -6.05
CA GLU A 204 12.16 22.20 -5.75
C GLU A 204 13.19 22.48 -4.65
N TYR A 205 13.11 21.76 -3.52
CA TYR A 205 14.07 21.85 -2.44
C TYR A 205 15.50 21.52 -2.88
N LEU A 206 15.69 20.46 -3.66
CA LEU A 206 17.02 20.06 -4.15
C LEU A 206 17.62 21.13 -5.06
N ASP A 207 16.85 21.69 -5.99
CA ASP A 207 17.28 22.77 -6.87
C ASP A 207 17.69 24.02 -6.08
N GLU A 208 16.87 24.43 -5.09
CA GLU A 208 17.17 25.55 -4.20
C GLU A 208 18.45 25.29 -3.40
N TYR A 209 18.57 24.12 -2.78
CA TYR A 209 19.73 23.75 -1.96
C TYR A 209 21.03 23.71 -2.77
N VAL A 210 21.00 23.13 -3.97
CA VAL A 210 22.14 23.08 -4.89
C VAL A 210 22.58 24.50 -5.30
N ALA A 211 21.61 25.37 -5.60
CA ALA A 211 21.90 26.77 -5.99
C ALA A 211 22.46 27.59 -4.82
N GLU A 212 21.81 27.54 -3.65
CA GLU A 212 22.23 28.27 -2.44
C GLU A 212 23.66 27.88 -1.99
N ASN A 213 24.01 26.60 -2.09
CA ASN A 213 25.30 26.09 -1.66
C ASN A 213 26.33 26.02 -2.81
N SER A 214 25.99 26.49 -4.01
CA SER A 214 26.85 26.49 -5.20
C SER A 214 27.43 25.10 -5.54
N ILE A 215 26.67 24.04 -5.36
CA ILE A 215 27.07 22.66 -5.65
C ILE A 215 27.02 22.45 -7.16
N LYS A 216 28.13 22.01 -7.78
CA LYS A 216 28.27 21.97 -9.24
C LYS A 216 28.12 20.55 -9.83
N ASN A 217 28.30 19.54 -9.01
CA ASN A 217 28.35 18.15 -9.42
C ASN A 217 27.09 17.34 -9.02
N VAL A 218 26.05 17.98 -8.51
CA VAL A 218 24.73 17.41 -8.31
C VAL A 218 23.78 17.90 -9.39
N ILE A 219 23.11 16.98 -10.07
CA ILE A 219 22.16 17.24 -11.16
C ILE A 219 20.80 16.71 -10.73
N VAL A 220 19.90 17.63 -10.41
CA VAL A 220 18.52 17.27 -10.02
C VAL A 220 17.77 16.77 -11.24
N THR A 221 17.17 15.60 -11.12
CA THR A 221 16.56 14.88 -12.25
C THR A 221 15.19 14.36 -11.85
N LYS A 222 14.18 14.68 -12.65
CA LYS A 222 12.82 14.14 -12.45
C LYS A 222 12.70 12.74 -13.04
N SER A 223 12.19 11.80 -12.25
CA SER A 223 11.83 10.44 -12.68
C SER A 223 10.32 10.24 -12.77
N SER A 224 9.92 9.05 -13.23
CA SER A 224 8.54 8.59 -13.28
C SER A 224 8.50 7.07 -13.03
N PHE A 225 7.29 6.51 -12.94
CA PHE A 225 7.12 5.04 -12.89
C PHE A 225 7.67 4.32 -14.14
N GLU A 226 7.83 5.05 -15.26
CA GLU A 226 8.35 4.50 -16.50
C GLU A 226 9.88 4.44 -16.58
N GLY A 227 10.60 5.06 -15.65
CA GLY A 227 12.06 5.03 -15.63
C GLY A 227 12.70 6.10 -14.74
N ILE A 228 14.02 5.96 -14.56
CA ILE A 228 14.81 6.82 -13.67
C ILE A 228 15.11 8.22 -14.24
N GLY A 229 14.56 8.58 -15.39
CA GLY A 229 14.68 9.94 -15.95
C GLY A 229 16.01 10.30 -16.62
N LEU A 230 16.98 9.38 -16.65
CA LEU A 230 18.25 9.62 -17.33
C LEU A 230 18.12 9.43 -18.85
N THR A 231 18.70 10.34 -19.63
CA THR A 231 18.76 10.20 -21.08
C THR A 231 19.69 9.06 -21.52
N LYS A 232 19.48 8.52 -22.73
CA LYS A 232 20.16 7.31 -23.20
C LYS A 232 21.68 7.44 -23.32
N ASP A 233 22.20 8.62 -23.40
CA ASP A 233 23.62 8.94 -23.49
C ASP A 233 24.32 9.04 -22.12
N ILE A 234 23.56 9.13 -21.03
CA ILE A 234 24.10 9.16 -19.68
C ILE A 234 24.36 7.73 -19.20
N LYS A 235 25.60 7.51 -18.72
CA LYS A 235 26.05 6.24 -18.15
C LYS A 235 26.72 6.49 -16.79
N VAL A 236 26.32 5.72 -15.80
CA VAL A 236 26.79 5.86 -14.41
C VAL A 236 27.55 4.63 -13.94
N ASP A 237 28.47 4.82 -13.01
CA ASP A 237 29.22 3.74 -12.37
C ASP A 237 28.35 2.99 -11.34
N ILE A 238 27.44 3.72 -10.69
CA ILE A 238 26.55 3.17 -9.65
C ILE A 238 25.14 3.73 -9.84
N VAL A 239 24.15 2.84 -9.75
CA VAL A 239 22.77 3.19 -9.43
C VAL A 239 22.53 2.79 -7.98
N TYR A 240 22.19 3.75 -7.15
CA TYR A 240 21.90 3.56 -5.73
C TYR A 240 20.41 3.77 -5.45
N ILE A 241 19.82 2.86 -4.69
CA ILE A 241 18.39 2.88 -4.32
C ILE A 241 18.32 2.62 -2.82
N CYS A 242 17.76 3.55 -2.05
CA CYS A 242 17.63 3.42 -0.61
C CYS A 242 16.17 3.61 -0.17
N SER A 243 15.61 2.63 0.54
CA SER A 243 14.23 2.66 1.04
C SER A 243 13.17 2.92 -0.05
N LEU A 244 13.37 2.35 -1.24
CA LEU A 244 12.45 2.52 -2.38
C LEU A 244 12.12 1.20 -3.08
N TYR A 245 13.05 0.21 -3.12
CA TYR A 245 12.83 -0.96 -3.96
C TYR A 245 11.66 -1.83 -3.50
N HIS A 246 11.31 -1.80 -2.22
CA HIS A 246 10.08 -2.42 -1.71
C HIS A 246 8.83 -1.92 -2.45
N ASN A 247 8.77 -0.62 -2.81
CA ASN A 247 7.67 -0.08 -3.62
C ASN A 247 7.73 -0.57 -5.08
N VAL A 248 8.93 -0.60 -5.68
CA VAL A 248 9.14 -1.16 -7.03
C VAL A 248 8.73 -2.63 -7.07
N TYR A 249 9.06 -3.38 -6.01
CA TYR A 249 8.69 -4.79 -5.90
C TYR A 249 7.18 -4.99 -5.80
N ALA A 250 6.51 -4.30 -4.87
CA ALA A 250 5.15 -4.62 -4.46
C ALA A 250 4.07 -3.75 -5.16
N ALA A 251 4.39 -2.48 -5.50
CA ALA A 251 3.40 -1.53 -5.98
C ALA A 251 3.38 -1.35 -7.50
N PHE A 252 4.51 -1.55 -8.19
CA PHE A 252 4.57 -1.38 -9.63
C PHE A 252 3.83 -2.50 -10.39
N THR A 253 3.15 -2.15 -11.46
CA THR A 253 2.70 -3.11 -12.45
C THR A 253 3.89 -3.76 -13.15
N ASP A 254 3.69 -4.90 -13.83
CA ASP A 254 4.76 -5.57 -14.56
C ASP A 254 5.38 -4.67 -15.63
N ALA A 255 4.55 -3.91 -16.37
CA ALA A 255 5.03 -2.99 -17.39
C ALA A 255 5.83 -1.81 -16.82
N GLU A 256 5.38 -1.22 -15.72
CA GLU A 256 6.11 -0.15 -15.01
C GLU A 256 7.45 -0.69 -14.47
N ARG A 257 7.45 -1.87 -13.89
CA ARG A 257 8.67 -2.51 -13.37
C ARG A 257 9.64 -2.88 -14.49
N ASP A 258 9.15 -3.47 -15.58
CA ASP A 258 9.96 -3.78 -16.77
C ASP A 258 10.64 -2.51 -17.32
N SER A 259 9.89 -1.42 -17.42
CA SER A 259 10.38 -0.13 -17.90
C SER A 259 11.38 0.48 -16.92
N PHE A 260 11.05 0.51 -15.63
CA PHE A 260 11.89 1.10 -14.59
C PHE A 260 13.23 0.34 -14.45
N VAL A 261 13.20 -0.99 -14.28
CA VAL A 261 14.43 -1.80 -14.16
C VAL A 261 15.20 -1.82 -15.48
N GLY A 262 14.51 -1.82 -16.62
CA GLY A 262 15.12 -1.65 -17.92
C GLY A 262 15.90 -0.34 -18.06
N SER A 263 15.37 0.76 -17.54
CA SER A 263 16.05 2.06 -17.54
C SER A 263 17.31 2.07 -16.64
N ILE A 264 17.27 1.35 -15.49
CA ILE A 264 18.46 1.15 -14.64
C ILE A 264 19.55 0.40 -15.39
N ARG A 265 19.20 -0.74 -16.04
CA ARG A 265 20.16 -1.49 -16.86
C ARG A 265 20.78 -0.62 -17.95
N HIS A 266 19.94 0.20 -18.58
CA HIS A 266 20.42 1.08 -19.65
C HIS A 266 21.37 2.15 -19.11
N ALA A 267 21.14 2.70 -17.92
CA ALA A 267 21.96 3.75 -17.33
C ALA A 267 23.32 3.26 -16.83
N LEU A 268 23.47 1.98 -16.47
CA LEU A 268 24.73 1.45 -15.97
C LEU A 268 25.80 1.34 -17.05
N LYS A 269 27.05 1.69 -16.71
CA LYS A 269 28.27 1.38 -17.49
C LYS A 269 28.52 -0.14 -17.47
N GLU A 270 29.37 -0.63 -18.39
CA GLU A 270 29.93 -1.96 -18.29
C GLU A 270 30.74 -2.07 -16.97
N GLY A 271 30.47 -3.10 -16.16
CA GLY A 271 31.03 -3.25 -14.81
C GLY A 271 30.42 -2.29 -13.77
N GLY A 272 29.39 -1.51 -14.14
CA GLY A 272 28.63 -0.69 -13.21
C GLY A 272 27.77 -1.55 -12.27
N ARG A 273 27.42 -1.01 -11.10
CA ARG A 273 26.72 -1.72 -10.03
C ARG A 273 25.38 -1.09 -9.70
N LEU A 274 24.37 -1.94 -9.50
CA LEU A 274 23.12 -1.59 -8.84
C LEU A 274 23.26 -1.93 -7.35
N ILE A 275 22.96 -0.96 -6.49
CA ILE A 275 23.04 -1.13 -5.04
C ILE A 275 21.69 -0.78 -4.44
N ILE A 276 21.14 -1.70 -3.67
CA ILE A 276 19.85 -1.53 -2.98
C ILE A 276 20.09 -1.64 -1.49
N VAL A 277 19.69 -0.62 -0.75
CA VAL A 277 19.60 -0.62 0.72
C VAL A 277 18.14 -0.52 1.09
N ASP A 278 17.62 -1.54 1.77
CA ASP A 278 16.20 -1.59 2.11
C ASP A 278 15.96 -2.24 3.48
N ASN A 279 14.70 -2.26 3.89
CA ASN A 279 14.30 -2.74 5.21
C ASN A 279 14.25 -4.27 5.26
N ASP A 280 14.74 -4.82 6.36
CA ASP A 280 14.67 -6.26 6.66
C ASP A 280 13.63 -6.56 7.75
N LEU A 281 13.15 -7.77 7.75
CA LEU A 281 12.39 -8.36 8.85
C LEU A 281 13.25 -8.43 10.10
N VAL A 282 12.71 -7.93 11.20
CA VAL A 282 13.36 -8.05 12.51
C VAL A 282 12.82 -9.25 13.28
N THR A 283 13.61 -9.76 14.20
CA THR A 283 13.20 -10.83 15.10
C THR A 283 12.35 -10.31 16.25
N GLU A 284 11.59 -11.21 16.89
CA GLU A 284 10.77 -10.88 18.06
C GLU A 284 11.58 -10.14 19.14
N GLY A 285 11.09 -9.00 19.58
CA GLY A 285 11.71 -8.13 20.58
C GLY A 285 12.61 -7.02 20.03
N GLU A 286 12.83 -6.97 18.72
CA GLU A 286 13.51 -5.85 18.06
C GLU A 286 12.48 -4.92 17.40
N LEU A 287 12.70 -3.61 17.48
CA LEU A 287 11.85 -2.65 16.79
C LEU A 287 12.12 -2.67 15.29
N PRO A 288 11.09 -2.72 14.43
CA PRO A 288 11.25 -2.60 13.00
C PRO A 288 11.70 -1.18 12.62
N TYR A 289 12.39 -1.07 11.47
CA TYR A 289 12.60 0.23 10.84
C TYR A 289 11.26 0.76 10.31
N HIS A 290 11.10 2.09 10.26
CA HIS A 290 9.89 2.67 9.69
C HIS A 290 9.73 2.32 8.20
N GLY A 291 8.47 2.18 7.78
CA GLY A 291 8.11 1.88 6.41
C GLY A 291 8.09 0.39 6.06
N PRO A 292 7.70 0.07 4.84
CA PRO A 292 7.56 -1.30 4.38
C PRO A 292 8.88 -2.06 4.32
N TYR A 293 8.82 -3.39 4.40
CA TYR A 293 9.95 -4.25 4.10
C TYR A 293 9.60 -5.34 3.08
N VAL A 294 10.60 -5.79 2.36
CA VAL A 294 10.55 -6.94 1.46
C VAL A 294 11.75 -7.83 1.76
N ASN A 295 11.49 -9.13 1.91
CA ASN A 295 12.56 -10.09 2.11
C ASN A 295 13.60 -10.00 0.98
N LYS A 296 14.87 -9.93 1.35
CA LYS A 296 15.98 -9.74 0.40
C LYS A 296 16.05 -10.81 -0.69
N ASP A 297 15.70 -12.07 -0.38
CA ASP A 297 15.73 -13.15 -1.35
C ASP A 297 14.68 -12.96 -2.45
N MET A 298 13.55 -12.28 -2.16
CA MET A 298 12.56 -11.90 -3.17
C MET A 298 13.12 -10.87 -4.14
N ILE A 299 13.84 -9.87 -3.64
CA ILE A 299 14.49 -8.86 -4.48
C ILE A 299 15.58 -9.50 -5.35
N VAL A 300 16.40 -10.38 -4.75
CA VAL A 300 17.45 -11.12 -5.48
C VAL A 300 16.85 -11.94 -6.61
N SER A 301 15.75 -12.67 -6.34
CA SER A 301 15.08 -13.50 -7.36
C SER A 301 14.49 -12.64 -8.49
N GLN A 302 13.84 -11.54 -8.17
CA GLN A 302 13.27 -10.64 -9.18
C GLN A 302 14.37 -10.00 -10.04
N LEU A 303 15.43 -9.48 -9.44
CA LEU A 303 16.54 -8.88 -10.17
C LEU A 303 17.33 -9.89 -11.00
N PHE A 304 17.43 -11.13 -10.56
CA PHE A 304 18.00 -12.21 -11.36
C PHE A 304 17.23 -12.42 -12.68
N TYR A 305 15.89 -12.35 -12.63
CA TYR A 305 15.08 -12.38 -13.83
C TYR A 305 15.41 -11.25 -14.80
N TYR A 306 15.72 -10.05 -14.26
CA TYR A 306 16.13 -8.89 -15.08
C TYR A 306 17.60 -8.92 -15.53
N GLY A 307 18.34 -10.00 -15.26
CA GLY A 307 19.74 -10.15 -15.64
C GLY A 307 20.69 -9.36 -14.75
N PHE A 308 20.37 -9.26 -13.47
CA PHE A 308 21.29 -8.81 -12.43
C PHE A 308 21.71 -10.00 -11.58
N ARG A 309 23.00 -10.11 -11.30
CA ARG A 309 23.55 -11.10 -10.40
C ARG A 309 24.04 -10.44 -9.11
N MET A 310 23.52 -10.87 -7.98
CA MET A 310 24.03 -10.43 -6.69
C MET A 310 25.48 -10.89 -6.53
N VAL A 311 26.37 -9.95 -6.27
CA VAL A 311 27.83 -10.18 -6.10
C VAL A 311 28.26 -10.02 -4.66
N ASP A 312 27.53 -9.24 -3.87
CA ASP A 312 27.83 -9.03 -2.46
C ASP A 312 26.57 -8.57 -1.71
N SER A 313 26.58 -8.72 -0.40
CA SER A 313 25.54 -8.20 0.49
C SER A 313 26.15 -7.79 1.83
N PHE A 314 25.50 -6.90 2.54
CA PHE A 314 25.91 -6.45 3.87
C PHE A 314 24.71 -6.13 4.74
N GLN A 315 24.90 -6.23 6.04
CA GLN A 315 23.88 -5.90 7.04
C GLN A 315 24.59 -5.45 8.31
N PHE A 316 24.44 -4.19 8.67
CA PHE A 316 25.09 -3.60 9.85
C PHE A 316 24.13 -3.47 11.04
N THR A 317 22.85 -3.43 10.76
CA THR A 317 21.77 -3.46 11.75
C THR A 317 20.76 -4.54 11.38
N PRO A 318 20.05 -5.14 12.34
CA PRO A 318 19.01 -6.13 12.03
C PRO A 318 17.94 -5.62 11.08
N GLN A 319 17.64 -4.32 11.14
CA GLN A 319 16.54 -3.68 10.43
C GLN A 319 16.83 -3.38 8.95
N ARG A 320 18.12 -3.43 8.54
CA ARG A 320 18.50 -2.95 7.20
C ARG A 320 19.51 -3.85 6.55
N TYR A 321 19.29 -4.18 5.28
CA TYR A 321 20.27 -4.91 4.44
C TYR A 321 20.71 -4.04 3.26
N GLY A 322 21.90 -4.35 2.74
CA GLY A 322 22.41 -3.83 1.47
C GLY A 322 22.71 -4.97 0.50
N LEU A 323 22.31 -4.83 -0.74
CA LEU A 323 22.52 -5.78 -1.81
C LEU A 323 23.29 -5.11 -2.96
N ILE A 324 24.33 -5.76 -3.46
CA ILE A 324 25.15 -5.27 -4.56
C ILE A 324 25.02 -6.21 -5.75
N PHE A 325 24.62 -5.65 -6.89
CA PHE A 325 24.41 -6.41 -8.12
C PHE A 325 25.29 -5.88 -9.25
N GLU A 326 25.70 -6.82 -10.12
CA GLU A 326 26.30 -6.53 -11.43
C GLU A 326 25.39 -7.04 -12.52
N MET A 327 25.43 -6.37 -13.70
CA MET A 327 24.69 -6.84 -14.88
C MET A 327 25.32 -8.07 -15.48
N GLU A 328 24.48 -9.03 -15.87
CA GLU A 328 24.86 -10.11 -16.78
C GLU A 328 24.52 -9.74 -18.23
N GLU A 329 25.28 -10.29 -19.20
CA GLU A 329 25.12 -9.94 -20.63
C GLU A 329 23.74 -10.29 -21.18
N GLU A 330 23.10 -11.35 -20.67
CA GLU A 330 21.71 -11.68 -20.98
C GLU A 330 20.92 -12.09 -19.74
N PRO A 331 19.64 -11.64 -19.62
CA PRO A 331 18.75 -12.13 -18.57
C PRO A 331 18.60 -13.65 -18.69
N GLN A 332 18.92 -14.39 -17.65
CA GLN A 332 18.77 -15.85 -17.65
C GLN A 332 17.31 -16.25 -17.47
N ARG A 333 16.52 -16.18 -18.52
CA ARG A 333 15.15 -16.74 -18.58
C ARG A 333 15.22 -18.26 -18.71
N LYS A 334 15.52 -18.98 -17.64
CA LYS A 334 15.52 -20.45 -17.63
C LYS A 334 14.09 -21.00 -17.57
N GLU A 335 13.91 -22.21 -18.16
CA GLU A 335 12.71 -23.01 -17.97
C GLU A 335 12.42 -23.21 -16.48
N ARG A 336 11.12 -23.16 -16.12
CA ARG A 336 10.62 -23.25 -14.73
C ARG A 336 11.09 -24.54 -14.06
N ALA A 337 11.95 -24.42 -13.05
CA ALA A 337 12.06 -25.49 -12.04
C ALA A 337 10.70 -25.58 -11.31
N LYS A 338 10.21 -26.76 -11.02
CA LYS A 338 9.00 -26.90 -10.20
C LYS A 338 9.37 -26.71 -8.75
N ALA A 339 8.77 -25.73 -8.08
CA ALA A 339 8.87 -25.60 -6.64
C ALA A 339 8.27 -26.84 -5.95
N ASP A 340 8.97 -27.36 -4.95
CA ASP A 340 8.51 -28.49 -4.15
C ASP A 340 7.69 -27.99 -2.96
N ARG A 341 6.36 -27.96 -3.11
CA ARG A 341 5.44 -27.52 -2.06
C ARG A 341 5.63 -28.28 -0.74
N SER A 342 6.09 -29.53 -0.79
CA SER A 342 6.36 -30.29 0.44
C SER A 342 7.54 -29.76 1.26
N LYS A 343 8.36 -28.92 0.65
CA LYS A 343 9.47 -28.20 1.27
C LYS A 343 9.18 -26.72 1.49
N HIS A 344 7.94 -26.29 1.30
CA HIS A 344 7.53 -24.88 1.32
C HIS A 344 8.35 -24.02 0.34
N GLU A 345 8.67 -24.58 -0.81
CA GLU A 345 9.35 -23.85 -1.88
C GLU A 345 8.32 -23.09 -2.73
N VAL A 346 8.59 -21.82 -2.96
CA VAL A 346 7.85 -20.93 -3.84
C VAL A 346 8.74 -20.54 -5.00
N TYR A 347 8.21 -20.61 -6.21
CA TYR A 347 8.97 -20.30 -7.39
C TYR A 347 8.79 -18.86 -7.82
N VAL A 348 9.88 -18.11 -7.89
CA VAL A 348 9.92 -16.73 -8.39
C VAL A 348 10.49 -16.77 -9.80
N ASN A 349 9.63 -16.94 -10.80
CA ASN A 349 10.04 -17.25 -12.17
C ASN A 349 9.84 -16.11 -13.17
N SER A 350 9.35 -14.98 -12.70
CA SER A 350 9.05 -13.85 -13.56
C SER A 350 9.50 -12.55 -12.90
N ALA A 351 9.47 -11.47 -13.66
CA ALA A 351 9.61 -10.14 -13.10
C ALA A 351 8.45 -9.77 -12.16
N GLY A 352 7.40 -10.60 -12.12
CA GLY A 352 6.23 -10.41 -11.27
C GLY A 352 6.56 -10.54 -9.78
N SER A 353 5.87 -9.78 -8.97
CA SER A 353 5.92 -9.90 -7.51
C SER A 353 5.06 -11.06 -7.05
N LEU A 354 5.46 -11.73 -5.98
CA LEU A 354 4.62 -12.72 -5.29
C LEU A 354 3.48 -12.07 -4.49
N ILE A 355 3.60 -10.78 -4.22
CA ILE A 355 2.55 -9.92 -3.68
C ILE A 355 2.55 -8.65 -4.52
N ARG A 356 1.36 -8.25 -4.97
CA ARG A 356 1.13 -6.97 -5.59
C ARG A 356 0.27 -6.16 -4.64
N TYR A 357 0.88 -5.14 -4.08
CA TYR A 357 0.21 -4.18 -3.24
C TYR A 357 0.27 -2.83 -3.93
N ARG A 358 -0.87 -2.32 -4.33
CA ARG A 358 -0.94 -0.91 -4.71
C ARG A 358 -1.17 -0.11 -3.44
N ILE A 359 -0.40 0.96 -3.27
CA ILE A 359 -0.57 1.88 -2.15
C ILE A 359 -2.05 2.27 -2.06
N ILE A 360 -2.68 1.99 -0.92
CA ILE A 360 -4.06 2.38 -0.63
C ILE A 360 -4.15 3.90 -0.90
N GLY A 361 -5.12 4.31 -1.69
CA GLY A 361 -5.29 5.71 -2.11
C GLY A 361 -4.98 5.97 -3.59
N THR A 362 -4.08 5.23 -4.22
CA THR A 362 -3.77 5.40 -5.64
C THR A 362 -4.42 4.37 -6.55
N ALA A 363 -4.80 3.22 -6.02
CA ALA A 363 -5.26 2.08 -6.82
C ALA A 363 -6.75 1.80 -6.75
N THR A 364 -7.40 2.10 -5.64
CA THR A 364 -8.84 1.84 -5.48
C THR A 364 -9.69 2.92 -6.14
N SER A 365 -9.11 4.07 -6.39
CA SER A 365 -9.83 5.24 -6.89
C SER A 365 -9.38 5.72 -8.27
N GLY A 366 -8.26 5.20 -8.78
CA GLY A 366 -7.75 5.60 -10.08
C GLY A 366 -8.71 5.22 -11.21
N TYR A 367 -9.11 6.19 -12.01
CA TYR A 367 -9.80 5.99 -13.27
C TYR A 367 -8.89 6.44 -14.42
N THR A 368 -9.07 5.81 -15.58
CA THR A 368 -8.40 6.26 -16.80
C THR A 368 -9.12 7.47 -17.38
N VAL A 369 -8.46 8.24 -18.24
CA VAL A 369 -9.11 9.32 -19.00
C VAL A 369 -10.33 8.79 -19.77
N ARG A 370 -10.24 7.56 -20.28
CA ARG A 370 -11.37 6.90 -20.96
C ARG A 370 -12.50 6.59 -19.99
N GLY A 371 -12.21 6.05 -18.81
CA GLY A 371 -13.19 5.83 -17.75
C GLY A 371 -13.88 7.12 -17.30
N LYS A 372 -13.13 8.23 -17.16
CA LYS A 372 -13.72 9.55 -16.88
C LYS A 372 -14.71 9.98 -17.95
N ARG A 373 -14.38 9.81 -19.23
CA ARG A 373 -15.30 10.12 -20.34
C ARG A 373 -16.58 9.27 -20.28
N CYS A 374 -16.45 7.98 -19.96
CA CYS A 374 -17.61 7.09 -19.78
C CYS A 374 -18.47 7.52 -18.58
N GLY A 375 -17.85 7.84 -17.45
CA GLY A 375 -18.52 8.35 -16.25
C GLY A 375 -19.27 9.66 -16.53
N ARG A 376 -18.65 10.59 -17.28
CA ARG A 376 -19.28 11.85 -17.72
C ARG A 376 -20.51 11.58 -18.59
N LEU A 377 -20.40 10.72 -19.60
CA LEU A 377 -21.55 10.35 -20.47
C LEU A 377 -22.70 9.78 -19.65
N MET A 378 -22.41 8.92 -18.69
CA MET A 378 -23.43 8.35 -17.81
C MET A 378 -24.07 9.40 -16.90
N TYR A 379 -23.25 10.24 -16.24
CA TYR A 379 -23.71 11.30 -15.37
C TYR A 379 -24.67 12.27 -16.10
N GLU A 380 -24.23 12.79 -17.25
CA GLU A 380 -25.04 13.70 -18.07
C GLU A 380 -26.31 13.01 -18.60
N GLY A 381 -26.21 11.74 -19.01
CA GLY A 381 -27.37 10.95 -19.43
C GLY A 381 -28.42 10.76 -18.33
N LEU A 382 -27.97 10.58 -17.07
CA LEU A 382 -28.87 10.52 -15.90
C LEU A 382 -29.46 11.89 -15.56
N MET A 383 -28.65 12.96 -15.63
CA MET A 383 -29.11 14.33 -15.32
C MET A 383 -30.16 14.85 -16.33
N GLU A 384 -29.94 14.61 -17.61
CA GLU A 384 -30.78 15.09 -18.71
C GLU A 384 -31.88 14.10 -19.12
N ASN A 385 -31.90 12.91 -18.52
CA ASN A 385 -32.75 11.77 -18.89
C ASN A 385 -32.60 11.37 -20.38
N ASP A 386 -31.36 11.43 -20.87
CA ASP A 386 -30.99 11.18 -22.28
C ASP A 386 -30.61 9.69 -22.46
N LYS A 387 -31.54 8.92 -23.06
CA LYS A 387 -31.38 7.50 -23.32
C LYS A 387 -30.25 7.19 -24.30
N ASP A 388 -30.09 7.97 -25.35
CA ASP A 388 -29.05 7.76 -26.37
C ASP A 388 -27.65 7.95 -25.76
N ARG A 389 -27.52 8.90 -24.83
CA ARG A 389 -26.28 9.14 -24.11
C ARG A 389 -25.96 8.00 -23.13
N LEU A 390 -26.95 7.47 -22.44
CA LEU A 390 -26.78 6.29 -21.58
C LEU A 390 -26.37 5.04 -22.37
N GLU A 391 -26.96 4.81 -23.55
CA GLU A 391 -26.55 3.71 -24.43
C GLU A 391 -25.11 3.86 -24.93
N LYS A 392 -24.68 5.09 -25.23
CA LYS A 392 -23.27 5.38 -25.58
C LYS A 392 -22.34 5.13 -24.40
N ALA A 393 -22.72 5.52 -23.19
CA ALA A 393 -21.95 5.25 -21.99
C ALA A 393 -21.80 3.74 -21.74
N TYR A 394 -22.89 2.97 -21.89
CA TYR A 394 -22.86 1.51 -21.77
C TYR A 394 -21.85 0.87 -22.72
N LYS A 395 -21.92 1.19 -24.01
CA LYS A 395 -20.99 0.67 -25.02
C LYS A 395 -19.54 1.04 -24.73
N ALA A 396 -19.32 2.26 -24.24
CA ALA A 396 -17.99 2.71 -23.89
C ALA A 396 -17.41 1.96 -22.68
N PHE A 397 -18.20 1.71 -21.63
CA PHE A 397 -17.79 0.85 -20.51
C PHE A 397 -17.57 -0.61 -20.94
N GLU A 398 -18.43 -1.15 -21.82
CA GLU A 398 -18.29 -2.50 -22.36
C GLU A 398 -16.97 -2.70 -23.13
N GLU A 399 -16.49 -1.68 -23.83
CA GLU A 399 -15.20 -1.71 -24.52
C GLU A 399 -13.99 -1.63 -23.57
N LEU A 400 -14.13 -0.93 -22.47
CA LEU A 400 -13.05 -0.71 -21.49
C LEU A 400 -12.91 -1.88 -20.51
N TYR A 401 -14.02 -2.39 -20.01
CA TYR A 401 -14.05 -3.39 -18.94
C TYR A 401 -13.09 -4.57 -19.16
N PRO A 402 -13.09 -5.27 -20.32
CA PRO A 402 -12.26 -6.46 -20.46
C PRO A 402 -10.76 -6.13 -20.66
N LYS A 403 -10.41 -4.88 -20.86
CA LYS A 403 -9.04 -4.46 -21.21
C LYS A 403 -8.31 -3.77 -20.06
N GLU A 404 -9.05 -3.07 -19.21
CA GLU A 404 -8.44 -2.28 -18.15
C GLU A 404 -8.36 -3.05 -16.84
N ARG A 405 -9.48 -3.59 -16.35
CA ARG A 405 -9.54 -4.30 -15.07
C ARG A 405 -10.68 -5.32 -15.01
N VAL A 406 -10.52 -6.33 -14.17
CA VAL A 406 -11.58 -7.28 -13.79
C VAL A 406 -11.99 -6.98 -12.35
N GLY A 407 -13.30 -6.93 -12.09
CA GLY A 407 -13.84 -6.71 -10.74
C GLY A 407 -13.94 -5.25 -10.30
N ASP A 408 -13.92 -4.33 -11.23
CA ASP A 408 -14.05 -2.89 -10.99
C ASP A 408 -15.51 -2.41 -11.08
N ASP A 409 -15.73 -1.11 -10.86
CA ASP A 409 -17.03 -0.45 -10.88
C ASP A 409 -17.73 -0.44 -12.26
N TYR A 410 -16.99 -0.57 -13.37
CA TYR A 410 -17.55 -0.46 -14.72
C TYR A 410 -18.72 -1.42 -14.96
N THR A 411 -18.64 -2.66 -14.50
CA THR A 411 -19.73 -3.62 -14.65
C THR A 411 -20.96 -3.29 -13.80
N ALA A 412 -20.75 -2.67 -12.65
CA ALA A 412 -21.83 -2.12 -11.82
C ALA A 412 -22.49 -0.93 -12.51
N LEU A 413 -21.71 -0.02 -13.08
CA LEU A 413 -22.22 1.14 -13.80
C LEU A 413 -23.00 0.72 -15.04
N MET A 414 -22.55 -0.31 -15.78
CA MET A 414 -23.32 -0.91 -16.88
C MET A 414 -24.65 -1.50 -16.40
N TRP A 415 -24.68 -2.14 -15.23
CA TRP A 415 -25.90 -2.65 -14.64
C TRP A 415 -26.90 -1.52 -14.34
N PHE A 416 -26.45 -0.41 -13.76
CA PHE A 416 -27.31 0.75 -13.49
C PHE A 416 -27.84 1.41 -14.77
N ILE A 417 -27.04 1.48 -15.83
CA ILE A 417 -27.51 1.96 -17.13
C ILE A 417 -28.63 1.04 -17.66
N THR A 418 -28.40 -0.28 -17.62
CA THR A 418 -29.42 -1.26 -18.02
C THR A 418 -30.69 -1.09 -17.20
N TYR A 419 -30.59 -1.01 -15.88
CA TYR A 419 -31.71 -0.77 -14.99
C TYR A 419 -32.48 0.52 -15.33
N ARG A 420 -31.75 1.61 -15.62
CA ARG A 420 -32.36 2.90 -15.99
C ARG A 420 -33.11 2.82 -17.32
N LEU A 421 -32.60 2.11 -18.30
CA LEU A 421 -33.18 1.97 -19.64
C LEU A 421 -34.33 0.96 -19.70
N SER A 422 -34.41 0.05 -18.76
CA SER A 422 -35.40 -1.02 -18.69
C SER A 422 -36.80 -0.48 -18.36
N ASP A 423 -37.83 -1.19 -18.85
CA ASP A 423 -39.20 -0.97 -18.42
C ASP A 423 -39.45 -1.52 -16.99
N GLU A 424 -40.65 -1.32 -16.47
CA GLU A 424 -40.98 -1.72 -15.11
C GLU A 424 -40.97 -3.25 -14.91
N GLU A 425 -41.42 -3.99 -15.90
CA GLU A 425 -41.43 -5.46 -15.84
C GLU A 425 -40.00 -6.01 -15.78
N GLU A 426 -39.09 -5.48 -16.59
CA GLU A 426 -37.69 -5.86 -16.58
C GLU A 426 -36.99 -5.46 -15.27
N ARG A 427 -37.26 -4.26 -14.74
CA ARG A 427 -36.72 -3.85 -13.43
C ARG A 427 -37.14 -4.78 -12.31
N VAL A 428 -38.40 -5.22 -12.28
CA VAL A 428 -38.88 -6.20 -11.31
C VAL A 428 -38.14 -7.52 -11.47
N ARG A 429 -37.88 -7.97 -12.72
CA ARG A 429 -37.05 -9.18 -12.95
C ARG A 429 -35.61 -8.98 -12.47
N MET A 430 -35.00 -7.86 -12.81
CA MET A 430 -33.62 -7.53 -12.40
C MET A 430 -33.45 -7.49 -10.87
N THR A 431 -34.49 -7.10 -10.14
CA THR A 431 -34.50 -6.98 -8.67
C THR A 431 -35.30 -8.09 -7.98
N SER A 432 -35.44 -9.25 -8.61
CA SER A 432 -36.13 -10.39 -8.03
C SER A 432 -35.40 -11.01 -6.82
N ASP A 433 -34.09 -10.87 -6.76
CA ASP A 433 -33.26 -11.22 -5.61
C ASP A 433 -33.22 -10.06 -4.59
N LYS A 434 -33.32 -10.39 -3.31
CA LYS A 434 -33.40 -9.42 -2.21
C LYS A 434 -32.16 -8.51 -2.15
N LEU A 435 -30.97 -9.05 -2.32
CA LEU A 435 -29.73 -8.29 -2.28
C LEU A 435 -29.66 -7.30 -3.45
N THR A 436 -30.02 -7.76 -4.66
CA THR A 436 -30.08 -6.93 -5.84
C THR A 436 -31.14 -5.83 -5.69
N LYS A 437 -32.26 -6.15 -5.04
CA LYS A 437 -33.29 -5.14 -4.74
C LYS A 437 -32.76 -4.07 -3.80
N PHE A 438 -32.16 -4.45 -2.69
CA PHE A 438 -31.55 -3.52 -1.73
C PHE A 438 -30.49 -2.61 -2.40
N TYR A 439 -29.63 -3.22 -3.21
CA TYR A 439 -28.61 -2.50 -3.98
C TYR A 439 -29.23 -1.47 -4.94
N ALA A 440 -30.30 -1.86 -5.67
CA ALA A 440 -31.02 -0.95 -6.54
C ALA A 440 -31.69 0.19 -5.75
N ASP A 441 -32.39 -0.14 -4.67
CA ASP A 441 -33.08 0.86 -3.84
C ASP A 441 -32.10 1.87 -3.25
N PHE A 442 -30.91 1.41 -2.84
CA PHE A 442 -29.84 2.26 -2.29
C PHE A 442 -29.32 3.30 -3.31
N PHE A 443 -28.98 2.85 -4.53
CA PHE A 443 -28.35 3.74 -5.52
C PHE A 443 -29.34 4.42 -6.47
N CYS A 444 -30.49 3.78 -6.74
CA CYS A 444 -31.46 4.29 -7.72
C CYS A 444 -32.60 5.06 -7.05
N GLY A 445 -32.70 5.07 -5.73
CA GLY A 445 -33.66 5.86 -4.97
C GLY A 445 -33.53 7.38 -5.27
N ASN A 446 -34.62 8.13 -5.08
CA ASN A 446 -34.65 9.59 -5.32
C ASN A 446 -34.08 10.00 -6.70
N ASP A 447 -34.53 9.34 -7.75
CA ASP A 447 -34.09 9.61 -9.13
C ASP A 447 -32.55 9.46 -9.28
N PHE A 448 -31.97 8.41 -8.74
CA PHE A 448 -30.53 8.10 -8.81
C PHE A 448 -29.61 9.13 -8.12
N GLU A 449 -30.08 9.81 -7.10
CA GLU A 449 -29.34 10.89 -6.45
C GLU A 449 -27.96 10.40 -5.93
N LYS A 450 -27.91 9.27 -5.20
CA LYS A 450 -26.66 8.71 -4.71
C LYS A 450 -25.71 8.30 -5.84
N LEU A 451 -26.25 7.69 -6.90
CA LEU A 451 -25.44 7.29 -8.04
C LEU A 451 -24.89 8.48 -8.82
N LYS A 452 -25.70 9.53 -9.01
CA LYS A 452 -25.25 10.80 -9.61
C LYS A 452 -24.14 11.45 -8.78
N THR A 453 -24.30 11.48 -7.47
CA THR A 453 -23.27 11.98 -6.54
C THR A 453 -21.99 11.14 -6.62
N TYR A 454 -22.13 9.81 -6.61
CA TYR A 454 -21.00 8.91 -6.80
C TYR A 454 -20.22 9.20 -8.08
N LEU A 455 -20.91 9.28 -9.22
CA LEU A 455 -20.29 9.56 -10.52
C LEU A 455 -19.57 10.91 -10.54
N LEU A 456 -20.22 11.96 -9.98
CA LEU A 456 -19.67 13.30 -9.93
C LEU A 456 -18.30 13.33 -9.26
N TYR A 457 -18.22 12.75 -8.08
CA TYR A 457 -16.99 12.74 -7.27
C TYR A 457 -16.00 11.66 -7.68
N LYS A 458 -16.47 10.44 -7.96
CA LYS A 458 -15.57 9.34 -8.40
C LYS A 458 -14.75 9.71 -9.62
N PHE A 459 -15.34 10.38 -10.58
CA PHE A 459 -14.71 10.75 -11.84
C PHE A 459 -14.27 12.23 -11.89
N HIS A 460 -14.35 12.97 -10.78
CA HIS A 460 -14.03 14.41 -10.71
C HIS A 460 -14.64 15.23 -11.87
N LEU A 461 -15.95 15.07 -12.04
CA LEU A 461 -16.64 15.68 -13.19
C LEU A 461 -16.85 17.20 -13.03
N GLU A 462 -16.75 17.74 -11.82
CA GLU A 462 -16.74 19.17 -11.53
C GLU A 462 -15.48 19.88 -12.03
N LEU A 463 -14.40 19.16 -12.20
CA LEU A 463 -13.15 19.70 -12.72
C LEU A 463 -13.17 19.64 -14.25
N ASN A 464 -13.26 20.79 -14.92
CA ASN A 464 -13.28 20.90 -16.38
C ASN A 464 -11.93 20.61 -17.06
N ASN A 465 -10.99 19.98 -16.37
CA ASN A 465 -9.68 19.65 -16.89
C ASN A 465 -9.73 18.32 -17.66
N ASP A 466 -10.11 18.40 -18.93
CA ASP A 466 -9.92 17.31 -19.89
C ASP A 466 -8.46 17.33 -20.42
N ASP A 467 -7.50 17.30 -19.50
CA ASP A 467 -6.08 17.19 -19.90
C ASP A 467 -5.83 15.79 -20.47
N GLU A 468 -5.78 15.74 -21.79
CA GLU A 468 -5.54 14.53 -22.61
C GLU A 468 -4.15 13.93 -22.41
N GLN A 469 -3.29 14.55 -21.60
CA GLN A 469 -1.87 14.17 -21.45
C GLN A 469 -1.53 13.36 -20.19
N ASN A 470 -2.46 13.17 -19.26
CA ASN A 470 -2.23 12.36 -18.07
C ASN A 470 -3.08 11.08 -18.12
N GLU A 471 -2.45 9.96 -18.50
CA GLU A 471 -3.11 8.65 -18.60
C GLU A 471 -3.55 8.06 -17.24
N ALA A 472 -3.07 8.58 -16.13
CA ALA A 472 -3.51 8.22 -14.79
C ALA A 472 -3.51 9.46 -13.89
N VAL A 473 -4.68 9.96 -13.56
CA VAL A 473 -4.81 11.01 -12.55
C VAL A 473 -4.90 10.32 -11.19
N ASN A 474 -3.79 10.29 -10.46
CA ASN A 474 -3.76 9.88 -9.08
C ASN A 474 -4.29 11.04 -8.21
N TYR A 475 -5.57 11.00 -7.86
CA TYR A 475 -6.11 11.85 -6.81
C TYR A 475 -6.03 11.12 -5.47
N ASP A 476 -5.46 11.80 -4.48
CA ASP A 476 -5.42 11.35 -3.10
C ASP A 476 -6.80 11.53 -2.46
N TYR A 477 -7.51 10.44 -2.26
CA TYR A 477 -8.86 10.44 -1.66
C TYR A 477 -8.85 10.41 -0.13
N THR A 478 -7.69 10.44 0.51
CA THR A 478 -7.58 10.47 1.97
C THR A 478 -7.91 11.83 2.59
N GLY A 479 -8.18 12.84 1.76
CA GLY A 479 -8.49 14.19 2.21
C GLY A 479 -9.98 14.46 2.33
N LYS A 480 -10.35 15.27 3.32
CA LYS A 480 -11.69 15.82 3.63
C LYS A 480 -12.32 16.65 2.49
N ASP A 481 -11.80 16.57 1.26
CA ASP A 481 -12.24 17.38 0.11
C ASP A 481 -13.46 16.82 -0.60
N PHE A 482 -13.98 15.69 -0.13
CA PHE A 482 -15.25 15.16 -0.58
C PHE A 482 -16.36 15.63 0.37
N PRO A 483 -17.38 16.30 -0.13
CA PRO A 483 -18.54 16.68 0.68
C PRO A 483 -19.37 15.47 1.14
N VAL A 484 -18.94 14.25 0.76
CA VAL A 484 -19.57 12.99 1.13
C VAL A 484 -18.52 12.10 1.81
N PRO A 485 -18.45 12.08 3.16
CA PRO A 485 -17.48 11.23 3.91
C PRO A 485 -17.55 9.75 3.57
N THR A 486 -18.67 9.30 2.99
CA THR A 486 -19.01 7.89 2.71
C THR A 486 -18.70 7.45 1.27
N LEU A 487 -17.99 8.24 0.45
CA LEU A 487 -17.77 7.88 -0.96
C LEU A 487 -16.95 6.57 -1.11
N ASN A 488 -15.95 6.35 -0.25
CA ASN A 488 -15.17 5.11 -0.26
C ASN A 488 -16.05 3.91 0.07
N GLU A 489 -16.93 4.04 1.05
CA GLU A 489 -17.88 3.00 1.44
C GLU A 489 -18.88 2.72 0.32
N TRP A 490 -19.38 3.77 -0.35
CA TRP A 490 -20.23 3.60 -1.52
C TRP A 490 -19.51 2.89 -2.67
N ASN A 491 -18.23 3.19 -2.89
CA ASN A 491 -17.43 2.53 -3.88
C ASN A 491 -17.28 1.03 -3.57
N GLU A 492 -16.95 0.68 -2.33
CA GLU A 492 -16.85 -0.71 -1.90
C GLU A 492 -18.20 -1.43 -2.01
N PHE A 493 -19.27 -0.81 -1.52
CA PHE A 493 -20.61 -1.37 -1.63
C PHE A 493 -21.04 -1.55 -3.10
N LEU A 494 -20.75 -0.57 -3.96
CA LEU A 494 -21.06 -0.61 -5.40
C LEU A 494 -20.28 -1.74 -6.11
N VAL A 495 -19.00 -1.88 -5.84
CA VAL A 495 -18.13 -2.87 -6.49
C VAL A 495 -18.43 -4.28 -6.00
N PHE A 496 -18.46 -4.46 -4.67
CA PHE A 496 -18.52 -5.80 -4.10
C PHE A 496 -19.94 -6.40 -4.03
N ASN A 497 -20.97 -5.56 -4.01
CA ASN A 497 -22.36 -6.02 -4.06
C ASN A 497 -22.97 -5.97 -5.49
N ASN A 498 -22.12 -5.75 -6.49
CA ASN A 498 -22.51 -5.67 -7.89
C ASN A 498 -23.30 -6.90 -8.35
N PRO A 499 -24.54 -6.74 -8.85
CA PRO A 499 -25.35 -7.87 -9.35
C PRO A 499 -24.68 -8.65 -10.50
N ASN A 500 -23.84 -7.98 -11.28
CA ASN A 500 -23.07 -8.60 -12.37
C ASN A 500 -21.79 -9.32 -11.92
N ARG A 501 -21.48 -9.33 -10.62
CA ARG A 501 -20.26 -9.93 -10.08
C ARG A 501 -20.07 -11.39 -10.52
N GLY A 502 -21.15 -12.17 -10.55
CA GLY A 502 -21.11 -13.57 -10.98
C GLY A 502 -20.65 -13.78 -12.44
N LEU A 503 -20.80 -12.78 -13.32
CA LEU A 503 -20.40 -12.88 -14.73
C LEU A 503 -18.88 -12.96 -14.90
N TRP A 504 -18.13 -12.23 -14.10
CA TRP A 504 -16.68 -12.14 -14.21
C TRP A 504 -15.94 -12.85 -13.07
N GLU A 505 -16.49 -12.98 -11.86
CA GLU A 505 -15.85 -13.68 -10.74
C GLU A 505 -16.10 -15.19 -10.73
N LYS A 506 -17.13 -15.66 -11.45
CA LYS A 506 -17.60 -17.06 -11.37
C LYS A 506 -17.99 -17.45 -9.95
N THR A 507 -18.79 -16.61 -9.31
CA THR A 507 -19.21 -16.75 -7.91
C THR A 507 -19.76 -18.13 -7.58
N ASP A 508 -20.51 -18.75 -8.50
CA ASP A 508 -21.07 -20.09 -8.30
C ASP A 508 -19.99 -21.18 -8.16
N GLU A 509 -18.87 -21.05 -8.89
CA GLU A 509 -17.73 -21.96 -8.77
C GLU A 509 -17.01 -21.77 -7.42
N LEU A 510 -16.89 -20.52 -6.95
CA LEU A 510 -16.32 -20.20 -5.63
C LEU A 510 -17.21 -20.74 -4.50
N LEU A 511 -18.54 -20.57 -4.60
CA LEU A 511 -19.50 -21.13 -3.65
C LEU A 511 -19.48 -22.66 -3.65
N ALA A 512 -19.35 -23.28 -4.82
CA ALA A 512 -19.18 -24.73 -4.93
C ALA A 512 -17.85 -25.22 -4.32
N ALA A 513 -16.81 -24.38 -4.33
CA ALA A 513 -15.56 -24.69 -3.63
C ALA A 513 -15.74 -24.64 -2.11
N ALA A 514 -16.50 -23.68 -1.60
CA ALA A 514 -16.83 -23.53 -0.18
C ALA A 514 -17.70 -24.67 0.34
N ASP A 515 -18.49 -25.33 -0.52
CA ASP A 515 -19.28 -26.54 -0.27
C ASP A 515 -20.18 -26.44 0.99
N VAL A 516 -20.89 -25.30 1.13
CA VAL A 516 -21.77 -25.04 2.27
C VAL A 516 -22.99 -25.96 2.24
N LYS A 517 -23.32 -26.57 3.40
CA LYS A 517 -24.44 -27.50 3.55
C LYS A 517 -25.58 -26.86 4.34
N PRO A 518 -26.85 -27.25 4.06
CA PRO A 518 -27.96 -26.88 4.92
C PRO A 518 -27.72 -27.29 6.39
N GLY A 519 -28.04 -26.38 7.31
CA GLY A 519 -27.88 -26.59 8.76
C GLY A 519 -26.48 -26.30 9.28
N GLU A 520 -25.49 -25.92 8.43
CA GLU A 520 -24.15 -25.53 8.88
C GLU A 520 -24.17 -24.16 9.58
N THR A 521 -23.24 -23.99 10.50
CA THR A 521 -22.88 -22.68 11.07
C THR A 521 -21.60 -22.22 10.41
N VAL A 522 -21.64 -21.06 9.75
CA VAL A 522 -20.53 -20.52 8.96
C VAL A 522 -20.21 -19.09 9.35
N ALA A 523 -18.97 -18.64 9.07
CA ALA A 523 -18.59 -17.25 9.24
C ALA A 523 -18.08 -16.67 7.93
N ASP A 524 -18.49 -15.44 7.63
CA ASP A 524 -18.00 -14.59 6.54
C ASP A 524 -17.16 -13.49 7.16
N ILE A 525 -15.84 -13.60 7.04
CA ILE A 525 -14.86 -12.70 7.64
C ILE A 525 -14.47 -11.60 6.64
N GLY A 526 -14.55 -10.33 7.08
CA GLY A 526 -14.42 -9.21 6.17
C GLY A 526 -15.59 -9.18 5.20
N CYS A 527 -16.81 -9.27 5.75
CA CYS A 527 -18.04 -9.47 4.98
C CYS A 527 -18.40 -8.27 4.09
N GLY A 528 -17.78 -7.09 4.33
CA GLY A 528 -18.11 -5.85 3.63
C GLY A 528 -19.62 -5.61 3.62
N GLY A 529 -20.19 -5.27 2.47
CA GLY A 529 -21.63 -5.07 2.30
C GLY A 529 -22.50 -6.35 2.26
N GLY A 530 -21.95 -7.52 2.61
CA GLY A 530 -22.72 -8.74 2.84
C GLY A 530 -23.05 -9.61 1.62
N PHE A 531 -22.35 -9.46 0.50
CA PHE A 531 -22.62 -10.23 -0.72
C PHE A 531 -22.56 -11.74 -0.50
N PHE A 532 -21.49 -12.27 0.10
CA PHE A 532 -21.37 -13.69 0.42
C PHE A 532 -22.19 -14.07 1.65
N THR A 533 -22.28 -13.19 2.65
CA THR A 533 -23.14 -13.41 3.83
C THR A 533 -24.55 -13.81 3.43
N TRP A 534 -25.16 -13.08 2.47
CA TRP A 534 -26.49 -13.38 1.98
C TRP A 534 -26.57 -14.73 1.27
N LYS A 535 -25.60 -15.03 0.40
CA LYS A 535 -25.55 -16.32 -0.31
C LYS A 535 -25.39 -17.49 0.65
N PHE A 536 -24.59 -17.33 1.70
CA PHE A 536 -24.46 -18.33 2.76
C PHE A 536 -25.74 -18.47 3.58
N SER A 537 -26.41 -17.36 3.91
CA SER A 537 -27.71 -17.40 4.60
C SER A 537 -28.73 -18.26 3.86
N LEU A 538 -28.79 -18.14 2.52
CA LEU A 538 -29.65 -19.00 1.67
C LEU A 538 -29.19 -20.45 1.68
N ALA A 539 -27.87 -20.69 1.59
CA ALA A 539 -27.32 -22.06 1.47
C ALA A 539 -27.45 -22.84 2.78
N VAL A 540 -27.23 -22.22 3.93
CA VAL A 540 -27.40 -22.91 5.23
C VAL A 540 -28.88 -23.11 5.61
N GLY A 541 -29.78 -22.28 5.07
CA GLY A 541 -31.24 -22.38 5.32
C GLY A 541 -31.61 -21.99 6.75
N GLU A 542 -32.88 -22.29 7.13
CA GLU A 542 -33.44 -21.86 8.43
C GLU A 542 -32.79 -22.55 9.65
N GLU A 543 -32.26 -23.77 9.47
CA GLU A 543 -31.60 -24.56 10.50
C GLU A 543 -30.12 -24.20 10.68
N GLY A 544 -29.52 -23.48 9.73
CA GLY A 544 -28.14 -23.04 9.76
C GLY A 544 -27.97 -21.59 10.23
N TYR A 545 -26.73 -21.15 10.34
CA TYR A 545 -26.43 -19.80 10.89
C TYR A 545 -25.20 -19.18 10.22
N VAL A 546 -25.23 -17.87 10.04
CA VAL A 546 -24.10 -17.10 9.45
C VAL A 546 -23.67 -16.02 10.43
N TYR A 547 -22.40 -16.01 10.77
CA TYR A 547 -21.74 -14.88 11.41
C TYR A 547 -21.08 -14.01 10.34
N ALA A 548 -21.48 -12.75 10.22
CA ALA A 548 -20.88 -11.76 9.36
C ALA A 548 -19.98 -10.86 10.19
N THR A 549 -18.67 -10.91 9.99
CA THR A 549 -17.72 -10.13 10.79
C THR A 549 -17.00 -9.11 9.93
N GLU A 550 -16.84 -7.90 10.46
CA GLU A 550 -16.19 -6.78 9.77
C GLU A 550 -15.57 -5.85 10.82
N ILE A 551 -14.45 -5.20 10.47
CA ILE A 551 -13.81 -4.18 11.32
C ILE A 551 -14.37 -2.78 11.03
N ASN A 552 -14.92 -2.57 9.84
CA ASN A 552 -15.55 -1.32 9.43
C ASN A 552 -17.03 -1.32 9.87
N GLU A 553 -17.39 -0.48 10.84
CA GLU A 553 -18.75 -0.35 11.36
C GLU A 553 -19.75 0.07 10.27
N ASP A 554 -19.34 0.93 9.33
CA ASP A 554 -20.23 1.43 8.28
C ASP A 554 -20.56 0.33 7.27
N ALA A 555 -19.58 -0.51 6.90
CA ALA A 555 -19.81 -1.69 6.06
C ALA A 555 -20.75 -2.67 6.77
N LEU A 556 -20.56 -2.88 8.09
CA LEU A 556 -21.40 -3.75 8.89
C LEU A 556 -22.84 -3.23 8.98
N HIS A 557 -23.01 -1.91 8.95
CA HIS A 557 -24.33 -1.26 8.96
C HIS A 557 -25.17 -1.65 7.76
N TYR A 558 -24.61 -1.74 6.54
CA TYR A 558 -25.34 -2.23 5.36
C TYR A 558 -25.88 -3.64 5.53
N VAL A 559 -25.11 -4.54 6.17
CA VAL A 559 -25.54 -5.89 6.46
C VAL A 559 -26.69 -5.91 7.48
N GLN A 560 -26.63 -5.02 8.48
CA GLN A 560 -27.68 -4.89 9.48
C GLN A 560 -28.97 -4.33 8.87
N GLU A 561 -28.91 -3.25 8.11
CA GLU A 561 -30.06 -2.69 7.40
C GLU A 561 -30.73 -3.72 6.48
N PHE A 562 -29.93 -4.40 5.66
CA PHE A 562 -30.42 -5.46 4.77
C PHE A 562 -31.10 -6.60 5.55
N ARG A 563 -30.45 -7.09 6.62
CA ARG A 563 -31.00 -8.12 7.49
C ARG A 563 -32.37 -7.71 8.05
N ASP A 564 -32.46 -6.50 8.58
CA ASP A 564 -33.65 -6.00 9.28
C ASP A 564 -34.78 -5.68 8.29
N GLU A 565 -34.50 -5.08 7.15
CA GLU A 565 -35.48 -4.79 6.10
C GLU A 565 -36.16 -6.07 5.58
N PHE A 566 -35.35 -7.13 5.34
CA PHE A 566 -35.88 -8.39 4.79
C PHE A 566 -36.19 -9.44 5.86
N GLY A 567 -36.10 -9.12 7.14
CA GLY A 567 -36.44 -10.00 8.26
C GLY A 567 -35.63 -11.28 8.32
N ILE A 568 -34.34 -11.22 7.99
CA ILE A 568 -33.43 -12.37 7.94
C ILE A 568 -33.03 -12.76 9.37
N LYS A 569 -33.31 -14.00 9.77
CA LYS A 569 -33.14 -14.43 11.18
C LYS A 569 -31.87 -15.23 11.44
N ASN A 570 -31.26 -15.79 10.41
CA ASN A 570 -30.10 -16.67 10.50
C ASN A 570 -28.75 -15.95 10.23
N VAL A 571 -28.71 -14.62 10.32
CA VAL A 571 -27.50 -13.81 10.19
C VAL A 571 -27.28 -12.98 11.43
N LYS A 572 -26.07 -13.01 11.97
CA LYS A 572 -25.61 -12.15 13.07
C LYS A 572 -24.36 -11.40 12.65
N THR A 573 -24.40 -10.09 12.78
CA THR A 573 -23.25 -9.21 12.59
C THR A 573 -22.39 -9.15 13.85
N ILE A 574 -21.08 -9.13 13.68
CA ILE A 574 -20.09 -9.01 14.75
C ILE A 574 -19.02 -8.00 14.29
N GLU A 575 -18.79 -7.00 15.12
CA GLU A 575 -17.62 -6.14 14.95
C GLU A 575 -16.37 -6.92 15.35
N ALA A 576 -15.49 -7.13 14.38
CA ALA A 576 -14.23 -7.86 14.57
C ALA A 576 -13.13 -6.91 15.06
N LYS A 577 -12.08 -7.49 15.67
CA LYS A 577 -10.85 -6.78 16.00
C LYS A 577 -9.75 -7.19 15.03
N MET A 578 -8.73 -6.36 14.90
CA MET A 578 -7.58 -6.68 14.05
C MET A 578 -6.93 -8.02 14.42
N ASN A 579 -6.88 -8.35 15.70
CA ASN A 579 -6.26 -9.56 16.23
C ASN A 579 -7.25 -10.67 16.66
N ASP A 580 -8.56 -10.46 16.52
CA ASP A 580 -9.56 -11.46 16.92
C ASP A 580 -10.83 -11.34 16.06
N ALA A 581 -11.22 -12.41 15.40
CA ALA A 581 -12.46 -12.48 14.62
C ALA A 581 -13.72 -12.44 15.51
N SER A 582 -13.57 -12.46 16.83
CA SER A 582 -14.65 -12.39 17.83
C SER A 582 -15.74 -13.48 17.69
N LEU A 583 -15.35 -14.64 17.19
CA LEU A 583 -16.25 -15.77 16.90
C LEU A 583 -16.32 -16.75 18.08
N PRO A 584 -17.45 -17.42 18.26
CA PRO A 584 -17.59 -18.45 19.32
C PRO A 584 -16.68 -19.66 19.04
N GLU A 585 -16.06 -20.19 20.11
CA GLU A 585 -15.15 -21.34 20.01
C GLU A 585 -15.88 -22.62 19.60
N ASP A 586 -15.17 -23.50 18.84
CA ASP A 586 -15.60 -24.82 18.41
C ASP A 586 -17.05 -24.89 17.88
N SER A 587 -17.45 -23.87 17.15
CA SER A 587 -18.84 -23.68 16.70
C SER A 587 -19.03 -23.72 15.21
N LEU A 588 -17.97 -23.46 14.43
CA LEU A 588 -18.09 -23.23 12.99
C LEU A 588 -17.75 -24.45 12.14
N ASN A 589 -18.60 -24.75 11.19
CA ASN A 589 -18.35 -25.75 10.14
C ASN A 589 -17.45 -25.17 9.04
N MET A 590 -17.55 -23.84 8.81
CA MET A 590 -16.73 -23.15 7.82
C MET A 590 -16.45 -21.71 8.26
N ILE A 591 -15.23 -21.27 7.96
CA ILE A 591 -14.85 -19.86 7.91
C ILE A 591 -14.52 -19.53 6.47
N PHE A 592 -15.05 -18.43 5.96
CA PHE A 592 -14.83 -17.92 4.62
C PHE A 592 -14.22 -16.53 4.68
N MET A 593 -13.18 -16.29 3.88
CA MET A 593 -12.53 -15.01 3.72
C MET A 593 -12.39 -14.71 2.23
N CYS A 594 -12.87 -13.55 1.79
CA CYS A 594 -12.83 -13.17 0.38
C CYS A 594 -12.18 -11.80 0.19
N SER A 595 -11.11 -11.74 -0.61
CA SER A 595 -10.35 -10.52 -0.87
C SER A 595 -9.82 -9.83 0.40
N MET A 596 -9.39 -10.63 1.36
CA MET A 596 -8.96 -10.15 2.67
C MET A 596 -7.62 -10.77 3.14
N TYR A 597 -7.30 -12.03 2.76
CA TYR A 597 -6.11 -12.68 3.30
C TYR A 597 -4.81 -11.98 2.88
N HIS A 598 -4.78 -11.36 1.70
CA HIS A 598 -3.64 -10.51 1.32
C HIS A 598 -3.36 -9.41 2.35
N ALA A 599 -4.39 -8.78 2.91
CA ALA A 599 -4.24 -7.79 3.98
C ALA A 599 -3.71 -8.42 5.28
N VAL A 600 -4.25 -9.59 5.67
CA VAL A 600 -3.73 -10.34 6.83
C VAL A 600 -2.27 -10.74 6.64
N TYR A 601 -1.91 -11.16 5.41
CA TYR A 601 -0.53 -11.57 5.11
C TYR A 601 0.47 -10.42 5.24
N ILE A 602 0.14 -9.24 4.72
CA ILE A 602 1.01 -8.05 4.72
C ILE A 602 0.88 -7.18 5.96
N THR A 603 -0.07 -7.47 6.85
CA THR A 603 -0.26 -6.76 8.11
C THR A 603 0.95 -6.95 9.01
N ASP A 604 1.30 -5.90 9.69
CA ASP A 604 2.58 -5.62 10.19
C ASP A 604 2.95 -6.16 11.54
N ILE A 605 2.02 -6.54 12.25
CA ILE A 605 2.32 -6.92 13.59
C ILE A 605 2.14 -8.42 13.65
N GLU A 606 3.25 -9.17 13.66
CA GLU A 606 3.20 -10.63 13.65
C GLU A 606 2.30 -11.20 14.74
N PHE A 607 2.32 -10.63 15.96
CA PHE A 607 1.43 -11.08 17.02
C PHE A 607 -0.05 -10.79 16.73
N VAL A 608 -0.39 -9.70 16.02
CA VAL A 608 -1.77 -9.45 15.59
C VAL A 608 -2.24 -10.52 14.62
N LYS A 609 -1.40 -10.86 13.65
CA LYS A 609 -1.65 -11.94 12.71
C LYS A 609 -1.73 -13.29 13.40
N ASP A 610 -0.79 -13.59 14.32
CA ASP A 610 -0.78 -14.82 15.08
C ASP A 610 -2.04 -15.01 15.91
N ASP A 611 -2.46 -13.98 16.65
CA ASP A 611 -3.68 -13.98 17.44
C ASP A 611 -4.91 -14.14 16.55
N PHE A 612 -4.96 -13.41 15.43
CA PHE A 612 -6.07 -13.50 14.49
C PHE A 612 -6.22 -14.91 13.92
N ILE A 613 -5.15 -15.52 13.39
CA ILE A 613 -5.21 -16.89 12.85
C ILE A 613 -5.51 -17.92 13.96
N ALA A 614 -4.99 -17.69 15.16
CA ALA A 614 -5.33 -18.53 16.31
C ALA A 614 -6.82 -18.42 16.66
N SER A 615 -7.42 -17.23 16.55
CA SER A 615 -8.86 -17.02 16.78
C SER A 615 -9.72 -17.80 15.79
N LEU A 616 -9.34 -17.77 14.49
CA LEU A 616 -10.01 -18.57 13.45
C LEU A 616 -9.92 -20.08 13.76
N LYS A 617 -8.74 -20.53 14.18
CA LYS A 617 -8.51 -21.94 14.52
C LYS A 617 -9.33 -22.38 15.73
N ARG A 618 -9.48 -21.53 16.75
CA ARG A 618 -10.35 -21.80 17.93
C ARG A 618 -11.82 -21.90 17.55
N ALA A 619 -12.29 -21.02 16.66
CA ALA A 619 -13.69 -20.96 16.26
C ALA A 619 -14.13 -22.15 15.40
N LEU A 620 -13.24 -22.72 14.59
CA LEU A 620 -13.53 -23.89 13.76
C LEU A 620 -13.74 -25.16 14.60
N LYS A 621 -14.73 -25.97 14.26
CA LYS A 621 -14.87 -27.37 14.69
C LYS A 621 -13.67 -28.21 14.22
N GLU A 622 -13.48 -29.38 14.79
CA GLU A 622 -12.37 -30.27 14.44
C GLU A 622 -12.38 -30.67 12.95
N ASP A 623 -13.55 -30.92 12.39
CA ASP A 623 -13.75 -31.22 10.97
C ASP A 623 -14.10 -29.99 10.12
N GLY A 624 -14.06 -28.80 10.72
CA GLY A 624 -14.35 -27.53 10.06
C GLY A 624 -13.32 -27.17 8.99
N ARG A 625 -13.72 -26.30 8.08
CA ARG A 625 -12.86 -25.84 6.96
C ARG A 625 -12.68 -24.33 6.96
N LEU A 626 -11.47 -23.90 6.60
CA LEU A 626 -11.14 -22.51 6.29
C LEU A 626 -11.07 -22.35 4.78
N VAL A 627 -11.81 -21.42 4.22
CA VAL A 627 -11.85 -21.14 2.77
C VAL A 627 -11.32 -19.74 2.54
N ILE A 628 -10.24 -19.64 1.78
CA ILE A 628 -9.62 -18.39 1.38
C ILE A 628 -9.87 -18.18 -0.11
N VAL A 629 -10.58 -17.11 -0.45
CA VAL A 629 -10.72 -16.62 -1.83
C VAL A 629 -9.96 -15.31 -1.92
N ASP A 630 -8.96 -15.25 -2.82
CA ASP A 630 -8.19 -14.02 -2.94
C ASP A 630 -7.73 -13.78 -4.38
N ASN A 631 -7.11 -12.61 -4.59
CA ASN A 631 -6.64 -12.17 -5.89
C ASN A 631 -5.31 -12.84 -6.22
N ASN A 632 -5.28 -13.51 -7.36
CA ASN A 632 -4.06 -14.10 -7.90
C ASN A 632 -3.21 -13.04 -8.61
N ILE A 633 -1.91 -13.22 -8.59
CA ILE A 633 -0.99 -12.46 -9.42
C ILE A 633 -1.10 -12.96 -10.87
N THR A 634 -1.51 -12.08 -11.78
CA THR A 634 -1.59 -12.38 -13.21
C THR A 634 -0.33 -11.93 -13.91
N GLU A 635 0.08 -12.65 -14.97
CA GLU A 635 1.27 -12.36 -15.78
C GLU A 635 0.85 -11.89 -17.17
N GLY A 636 1.72 -11.09 -17.81
CA GLY A 636 1.58 -10.62 -19.19
C GLY A 636 0.36 -9.72 -19.41
N ASP A 637 -0.35 -9.94 -20.52
CA ASP A 637 -1.51 -9.12 -20.93
C ASP A 637 -2.82 -9.47 -20.22
N VAL A 638 -2.78 -10.36 -19.20
CA VAL A 638 -3.97 -10.72 -18.44
C VAL A 638 -4.28 -9.60 -17.45
N PRO A 639 -5.42 -8.90 -17.58
CA PRO A 639 -5.76 -7.82 -16.67
C PRO A 639 -5.82 -8.30 -15.21
N SER A 640 -5.30 -7.49 -14.30
CA SER A 640 -5.38 -7.76 -12.86
C SER A 640 -6.81 -7.68 -12.36
N TYR A 641 -7.11 -8.42 -11.28
CA TYR A 641 -8.33 -8.18 -10.51
C TYR A 641 -8.22 -6.87 -9.72
N TYR A 642 -9.36 -6.27 -9.44
CA TYR A 642 -9.44 -5.09 -8.57
C TYR A 642 -8.87 -5.38 -7.17
N GLY A 643 -7.99 -4.53 -6.69
CA GLY A 643 -7.36 -4.65 -5.38
C GLY A 643 -6.00 -5.37 -5.39
N PRO A 644 -5.39 -5.51 -4.20
CA PRO A 644 -4.12 -6.22 -4.02
C PRO A 644 -4.20 -7.68 -4.44
N GLY A 645 -3.06 -8.27 -4.78
CA GLY A 645 -2.96 -9.70 -5.12
C GLY A 645 -1.84 -10.39 -4.35
N ILE A 646 -2.02 -11.68 -4.10
CA ILE A 646 -1.07 -12.55 -3.40
C ILE A 646 -0.91 -13.87 -4.14
N SER A 647 0.32 -14.41 -4.17
CA SER A 647 0.54 -15.76 -4.68
C SER A 647 -0.13 -16.81 -3.78
N PRO A 648 -0.91 -17.74 -4.33
CA PRO A 648 -1.51 -18.83 -3.55
C PRO A 648 -0.47 -19.68 -2.82
N GLU A 649 0.74 -19.83 -3.35
CA GLU A 649 1.82 -20.57 -2.70
C GLU A 649 2.27 -19.95 -1.37
N LEU A 650 2.27 -18.62 -1.27
CA LEU A 650 2.56 -17.93 0.00
C LEU A 650 1.48 -18.22 1.04
N VAL A 651 0.21 -18.17 0.64
CA VAL A 651 -0.93 -18.47 1.52
C VAL A 651 -0.85 -19.91 2.02
N ILE A 652 -0.58 -20.85 1.11
CA ILE A 652 -0.48 -22.28 1.43
C ILE A 652 0.67 -22.53 2.42
N ALA A 653 1.85 -21.98 2.14
CA ALA A 653 3.02 -22.17 3.00
C ALA A 653 2.81 -21.57 4.40
N GLN A 654 2.28 -20.36 4.47
CA GLN A 654 2.03 -19.69 5.75
C GLN A 654 0.99 -20.43 6.59
N LEU A 655 -0.16 -20.78 6.01
CA LEU A 655 -1.20 -21.52 6.72
C LEU A 655 -0.75 -22.93 7.14
N ASP A 656 0.18 -23.54 6.39
CA ASP A 656 0.78 -24.80 6.80
C ASP A 656 1.55 -24.68 8.13
N TYR A 657 2.31 -23.61 8.32
CA TYR A 657 2.98 -23.31 9.59
C TYR A 657 2.01 -22.97 10.73
N TYR A 658 0.83 -22.40 10.42
CA TYR A 658 -0.23 -22.18 11.40
C TYR A 658 -1.01 -23.48 11.76
N GLY A 659 -0.64 -24.60 11.15
CA GLY A 659 -1.26 -25.90 11.43
C GLY A 659 -2.56 -26.14 10.67
N PHE A 660 -2.66 -25.57 9.48
CA PHE A 660 -3.68 -25.92 8.49
C PHE A 660 -3.08 -26.78 7.38
N ARG A 661 -3.90 -27.61 6.75
CA ARG A 661 -3.52 -28.45 5.61
C ARG A 661 -4.43 -28.11 4.44
N LEU A 662 -3.83 -27.87 3.27
CA LEU A 662 -4.58 -27.66 2.03
C LEU A 662 -5.31 -28.95 1.63
N GLU A 663 -6.61 -28.84 1.35
CA GLU A 663 -7.46 -29.96 0.87
C GLU A 663 -7.82 -29.78 -0.61
N LYS A 664 -8.09 -28.54 -1.03
CA LYS A 664 -8.58 -28.25 -2.38
C LYS A 664 -8.13 -26.87 -2.83
N GLU A 665 -7.85 -26.73 -4.10
CA GLU A 665 -7.62 -25.46 -4.78
C GLU A 665 -8.48 -25.36 -6.04
N VAL A 666 -9.03 -24.17 -6.29
CA VAL A 666 -9.87 -23.87 -7.45
C VAL A 666 -9.44 -22.55 -8.05
N TYR A 667 -9.27 -22.53 -9.35
CA TYR A 667 -8.95 -21.34 -10.15
C TYR A 667 -10.09 -21.12 -11.14
N ALA A 668 -11.14 -20.44 -10.68
CA ALA A 668 -12.33 -20.18 -11.51
C ALA A 668 -12.03 -19.23 -12.67
N ILE A 669 -11.15 -18.27 -12.41
CA ILE A 669 -10.57 -17.35 -13.42
C ILE A 669 -9.07 -17.16 -13.10
N PRO A 670 -8.26 -16.72 -14.08
CA PRO A 670 -6.83 -16.49 -13.84
C PRO A 670 -6.53 -15.52 -12.69
N GLN A 671 -7.42 -14.56 -12.47
CA GLN A 671 -7.26 -13.50 -11.48
C GLN A 671 -7.65 -13.91 -10.05
N ARG A 672 -8.29 -15.07 -9.86
CA ARG A 672 -8.82 -15.46 -8.56
C ARG A 672 -8.54 -16.94 -8.25
N PHE A 673 -8.20 -17.19 -7.00
CA PHE A 673 -8.13 -18.55 -6.47
C PHE A 673 -9.07 -18.74 -5.28
N ALA A 674 -9.47 -19.98 -5.03
CA ALA A 674 -10.09 -20.42 -3.79
C ALA A 674 -9.28 -21.60 -3.22
N LEU A 675 -8.83 -21.47 -1.99
CA LEU A 675 -8.08 -22.48 -1.25
C LEU A 675 -8.91 -22.98 -0.07
N VAL A 676 -9.07 -24.27 0.05
CA VAL A 676 -9.81 -24.89 1.15
C VAL A 676 -8.84 -25.63 2.06
N PHE A 677 -8.85 -25.29 3.32
CA PHE A 677 -7.96 -25.86 4.33
C PHE A 677 -8.75 -26.56 5.43
N LYS A 678 -8.13 -27.55 6.05
CA LYS A 678 -8.53 -28.15 7.32
C LYS A 678 -7.44 -28.01 8.36
N LYS A 679 -7.84 -28.11 9.63
CA LYS A 679 -6.86 -28.22 10.72
C LYS A 679 -5.97 -29.46 10.47
N LYS A 680 -4.67 -29.35 10.75
CA LYS A 680 -3.83 -30.54 10.87
C LYS A 680 -4.23 -31.30 12.12
N CYS A 681 -4.39 -32.62 12.01
CA CYS A 681 -4.55 -33.47 13.19
C CYS A 681 -3.32 -33.30 14.08
N SER A 682 -3.53 -33.00 15.36
CA SER A 682 -2.47 -32.91 16.38
C SER A 682 -1.77 -34.24 16.58
#